data_2fff0c50b68acefe5da85fc749059b34
#
_entry.id   2fff0c50b68acefe5da85fc749059b34
#
_cell.length_a   1.000
_cell.length_b   1.000
_cell.length_c   1.000
_cell.angle_alpha   90.00
_cell.angle_beta   90.00
_cell.angle_gamma   90.00
#
_symmetry.space_group_name_H-M   'P 1'
#
loop_
_entity.id
_entity.type
_entity.pdbx_description
1 polymer ?
#
loop_
_entity_poly.entity_id
_entity_poly.type
_entity_poly.pdbx_seq_one_letter_code
_entity_poly.pdbx_strand_id
1 'polypeptide(L)'
;MTALRILLYGDIDLNFMDGSAVWLTSIAPVLSLNPHIQVDLLLKAREQNDRLTCALKNKENLQLIQPFERFSRMSFQHPTRLNVEEAVGIMSQLHQENPYQLVIVRGFDLVREVMKHEVFRHITVPYLTDFKHDERSTAEEREDLKRVYEHFDHMFLQTKETKEAFKNLIQVDGEKIRLLYPMVPESDSVPSFRNKHSRLIYSGKFHEDWYTEEIISATKKLSALDSRIHTQIVGDKFQERLRERDAQLRIKKAFQDETAIDWVGAVSREACQALIEEADVGISWRSASLDNDDSVELSSKLLEYGRLGKPALVRKTKMHADLLGADYPLFVDTEEDFIEKAANVLQDENLYMQAAQMMFEASKYFTFHAAYGRLKDFIWSFYKPKIKIVFAGHDLKFAKMLMEHFDAHPNFEVKTDVWSSHEKHDVKHSQACVEWADVIFCEWGLGNAVWYSQNKRPNQELIVRMHFQEKDLKFPRLMNIDQISKIIVITPYMLEEFHRIFGIPRHKMVYIDNLLDADKFDLPKKAGKEFRLGICGILPARKRVDLAVDLFERLWKTDSRYQLTIKSKHPKDVAWLMARDKEREYYQEVFDRIEQAPWKESVIFEPHGDDVNEWMSTVGYLLSPSDYEGSHVSVSEAMSSGSVPIIRDWKGADTVYPEKYIVKTMDEAVKTVTQNGFSEREMAERKQFAKNKFDRKRITREVAVLVRECLTAAK
;
A
#
# COMPACT_ATOMS: atom_id res chain seq x y z
N MET A 1 -1.10 6.71 19.67
CA MET A 1 -0.12 6.57 18.56
C MET A 1 -0.69 5.59 17.57
N THR A 2 -0.68 5.92 16.27
CA THR A 2 -1.14 5.01 15.20
C THR A 2 -0.20 3.81 15.14
N ALA A 3 -0.72 2.62 15.42
CA ALA A 3 0.06 1.39 15.37
C ALA A 3 0.29 0.93 13.93
N LEU A 4 1.42 0.29 13.66
CA LEU A 4 1.62 -0.45 12.42
C LEU A 4 0.65 -1.64 12.42
N ARG A 5 -0.21 -1.75 11.40
CA ARG A 5 -1.16 -2.86 11.30
C ARG A 5 -0.69 -3.90 10.30
N ILE A 6 -0.66 -5.14 10.75
CA ILE A 6 -0.24 -6.28 9.96
C ILE A 6 -1.40 -7.27 9.85
N LEU A 7 -1.72 -7.69 8.63
CA LEU A 7 -2.59 -8.83 8.38
C LEU A 7 -1.73 -10.06 8.13
N LEU A 8 -2.00 -11.10 8.88
CA LEU A 8 -1.35 -12.40 8.73
C LEU A 8 -2.38 -13.44 8.30
N TYR A 9 -2.11 -14.15 7.21
CA TYR A 9 -2.92 -15.26 6.76
C TYR A 9 -2.05 -16.37 6.14
N GLY A 10 -2.26 -17.59 6.61
CA GLY A 10 -1.75 -18.80 5.96
C GLY A 10 -2.92 -19.65 5.51
N ASP A 11 -2.82 -20.28 4.34
CA ASP A 11 -3.81 -21.26 3.90
C ASP A 11 -3.69 -22.58 4.70
N ILE A 12 -3.78 -22.47 6.04
CA ILE A 12 -3.44 -23.49 7.03
C ILE A 12 -4.60 -23.65 8.03
N ASP A 13 -5.05 -24.89 8.25
CA ASP A 13 -6.05 -25.22 9.26
C ASP A 13 -5.38 -25.44 10.62
N LEU A 14 -5.55 -24.51 11.56
CA LEU A 14 -4.94 -24.55 12.89
C LEU A 14 -5.57 -25.58 13.85
N ASN A 15 -6.57 -26.33 13.41
CA ASN A 15 -7.07 -27.48 14.18
C ASN A 15 -6.10 -28.68 14.14
N PHE A 16 -5.13 -28.67 13.21
CA PHE A 16 -4.14 -29.73 13.04
C PHE A 16 -2.73 -29.19 13.31
N MET A 17 -1.95 -29.94 14.10
CA MET A 17 -0.57 -29.55 14.40
C MET A 17 0.40 -30.08 13.34
N ASP A 18 1.04 -29.17 12.62
CA ASP A 18 2.16 -29.48 11.73
C ASP A 18 3.12 -28.28 11.63
N GLY A 19 4.22 -28.44 10.89
CA GLY A 19 5.24 -27.39 10.79
C GLY A 19 4.71 -26.05 10.23
N SER A 20 3.70 -26.10 9.36
CA SER A 20 3.07 -24.89 8.81
C SER A 20 2.20 -24.19 9.87
N ALA A 21 1.44 -24.95 10.64
CA ALA A 21 0.62 -24.43 11.73
C ALA A 21 1.50 -23.87 12.87
N VAL A 22 2.57 -24.56 13.23
CA VAL A 22 3.56 -24.09 14.20
C VAL A 22 4.23 -22.81 13.72
N TRP A 23 4.57 -22.68 12.43
CA TRP A 23 5.11 -21.44 11.88
C TRP A 23 4.11 -20.27 12.02
N LEU A 24 2.86 -20.46 11.63
CA LEU A 24 1.85 -19.40 11.66
C LEU A 24 1.60 -18.92 13.11
N THR A 25 1.55 -19.83 14.06
CA THR A 25 1.40 -19.53 15.48
C THR A 25 2.70 -19.08 16.16
N SER A 26 3.84 -19.13 15.47
CA SER A 26 5.11 -18.55 15.93
C SER A 26 5.33 -17.14 15.39
N ILE A 27 5.03 -16.87 14.11
CA ILE A 27 5.25 -15.53 13.55
C ILE A 27 4.28 -14.49 14.15
N ALA A 28 3.05 -14.86 14.47
CA ALA A 28 2.08 -13.95 15.07
C ALA A 28 2.57 -13.33 16.40
N PRO A 29 3.01 -14.13 17.41
CA PRO A 29 3.60 -13.57 18.63
C PRO A 29 4.93 -12.84 18.40
N VAL A 30 5.76 -13.22 17.43
CA VAL A 30 6.98 -12.48 17.10
C VAL A 30 6.65 -11.07 16.63
N LEU A 31 5.69 -10.91 15.73
CA LEU A 31 5.25 -9.60 15.24
C LEU A 31 4.61 -8.77 16.37
N SER A 32 3.91 -9.40 17.30
CA SER A 32 3.24 -8.74 18.43
C SER A 32 4.16 -8.44 19.63
N LEU A 33 5.47 -8.74 19.56
CA LEU A 33 6.43 -8.36 20.62
C LEU A 33 6.53 -6.84 20.83
N ASN A 34 6.30 -6.07 19.79
CA ASN A 34 6.25 -4.63 19.91
C ASN A 34 4.80 -4.15 20.12
N PRO A 35 4.49 -3.45 21.21
CA PRO A 35 3.12 -3.00 21.53
C PRO A 35 2.55 -1.97 20.52
N HIS A 36 3.40 -1.38 19.67
CA HIS A 36 2.97 -0.48 18.60
C HIS A 36 2.69 -1.18 17.27
N ILE A 37 2.71 -2.51 17.25
CA ILE A 37 2.32 -3.34 16.10
C ILE A 37 1.01 -4.04 16.45
N GLN A 38 -0.04 -3.80 15.68
CA GLN A 38 -1.29 -4.54 15.75
C GLN A 38 -1.27 -5.67 14.73
N VAL A 39 -1.42 -6.90 15.18
CA VAL A 39 -1.46 -8.09 14.32
C VAL A 39 -2.87 -8.65 14.26
N ASP A 40 -3.42 -8.75 13.07
CA ASP A 40 -4.68 -9.42 12.82
C ASP A 40 -4.37 -10.76 12.12
N LEU A 41 -4.63 -11.89 12.79
CA LEU A 41 -4.48 -13.23 12.24
C LEU A 41 -5.84 -13.74 11.77
N LEU A 42 -6.04 -13.81 10.45
CA LEU A 42 -7.23 -14.42 9.87
C LEU A 42 -7.11 -15.95 9.91
N LEU A 43 -8.14 -16.63 10.43
CA LEU A 43 -8.19 -18.08 10.49
C LEU A 43 -8.80 -18.67 9.21
N LYS A 44 -8.23 -19.76 8.70
CA LYS A 44 -8.77 -20.52 7.55
C LYS A 44 -10.05 -21.27 7.89
N ALA A 45 -10.11 -21.83 9.11
CA ALA A 45 -11.18 -22.74 9.50
C ALA A 45 -11.82 -22.31 10.83
N ARG A 46 -13.05 -22.80 11.06
CA ARG A 46 -13.66 -22.71 12.40
C ARG A 46 -12.78 -23.44 13.41
N GLU A 47 -12.53 -22.80 14.53
CA GLU A 47 -11.76 -23.37 15.63
C GLU A 47 -12.57 -24.53 16.27
N GLN A 48 -12.03 -25.75 16.19
CA GLN A 48 -12.58 -26.96 16.82
C GLN A 48 -11.84 -27.30 18.11
N ASN A 49 -10.60 -26.86 18.21
CA ASN A 49 -9.77 -26.92 19.41
C ASN A 49 -8.79 -25.74 19.42
N ASP A 50 -8.29 -25.37 20.58
CA ASP A 50 -7.41 -24.20 20.75
C ASP A 50 -5.94 -24.56 21.07
N ARG A 51 -5.53 -25.79 20.79
CA ARG A 51 -4.16 -26.30 21.09
C ARG A 51 -3.04 -25.41 20.58
N LEU A 52 -3.28 -24.72 19.46
CA LEU A 52 -2.32 -23.82 18.81
C LEU A 52 -2.65 -22.34 19.00
N THR A 53 -3.88 -22.01 19.37
CA THR A 53 -4.37 -20.63 19.41
C THR A 53 -4.51 -20.10 20.83
N CYS A 54 -4.55 -20.97 21.86
CA CYS A 54 -4.76 -20.54 23.26
C CYS A 54 -3.73 -19.51 23.74
N ALA A 55 -2.46 -19.70 23.43
CA ALA A 55 -1.38 -18.75 23.78
C ALA A 55 -1.46 -17.42 23.05
N LEU A 56 -2.14 -17.36 21.90
CA LEU A 56 -2.31 -16.15 21.10
C LEU A 56 -3.43 -15.25 21.61
N LYS A 57 -4.48 -15.86 22.24
CA LYS A 57 -5.68 -15.17 22.71
C LYS A 57 -5.42 -14.15 23.83
N ASN A 58 -4.31 -14.30 24.55
CA ASN A 58 -3.96 -13.47 25.70
C ASN A 58 -3.09 -12.24 25.36
N LYS A 59 -2.86 -11.96 24.08
CA LYS A 59 -2.04 -10.82 23.64
C LYS A 59 -2.93 -9.65 23.22
N GLU A 60 -2.77 -8.50 23.85
CA GLU A 60 -3.61 -7.30 23.61
C GLU A 60 -3.53 -6.76 22.18
N ASN A 61 -2.36 -6.87 21.54
CA ASN A 61 -2.09 -6.37 20.21
C ASN A 61 -2.10 -7.45 19.11
N LEU A 62 -2.71 -8.62 19.41
CA LEU A 62 -2.91 -9.71 18.46
C LEU A 62 -4.37 -10.13 18.47
N GLN A 63 -5.05 -9.99 17.34
CA GLN A 63 -6.44 -10.37 17.18
C GLN A 63 -6.57 -11.60 16.28
N LEU A 64 -7.28 -12.62 16.77
CA LEU A 64 -7.71 -13.76 15.96
C LEU A 64 -9.03 -13.42 15.28
N ILE A 65 -9.05 -13.42 13.96
CA ILE A 65 -10.26 -13.15 13.18
C ILE A 65 -10.92 -14.47 12.81
N GLN A 66 -12.09 -14.74 13.41
CA GLN A 66 -12.94 -15.89 13.13
C GLN A 66 -13.86 -15.54 11.94
N PRO A 67 -13.57 -16.00 10.70
CA PRO A 67 -14.28 -15.53 9.51
C PRO A 67 -15.77 -15.88 9.54
N PHE A 68 -16.12 -17.08 9.98
CA PHE A 68 -17.51 -17.57 10.01
C PHE A 68 -18.40 -16.91 11.09
N GLU A 69 -17.79 -16.22 12.05
CA GLU A 69 -18.48 -15.44 13.07
C GLU A 69 -18.61 -13.99 12.61
N ARG A 70 -17.48 -13.38 12.26
CA ARG A 70 -17.42 -11.97 11.86
C ARG A 70 -18.20 -11.68 10.57
N PHE A 71 -18.14 -12.60 9.61
CA PHE A 71 -18.80 -12.49 8.31
C PHE A 71 -19.99 -13.46 8.18
N SER A 72 -20.73 -13.66 9.23
CA SER A 72 -21.86 -14.62 9.30
C SER A 72 -22.98 -14.41 8.26
N ARG A 73 -23.02 -13.24 7.61
CA ARG A 73 -23.96 -12.91 6.52
C ARG A 73 -23.44 -13.29 5.12
N MET A 74 -22.16 -13.67 5.01
CA MET A 74 -21.60 -14.16 3.75
C MET A 74 -21.97 -15.61 3.53
N SER A 75 -22.16 -15.98 2.26
CA SER A 75 -22.33 -17.39 1.86
C SER A 75 -20.97 -17.97 1.56
N PHE A 76 -20.58 -19.04 2.25
CA PHE A 76 -19.32 -19.74 2.06
C PHE A 76 -19.57 -21.06 1.31
N GLN A 77 -18.62 -21.45 0.44
CA GLN A 77 -18.70 -22.74 -0.27
C GLN A 77 -18.61 -23.93 0.69
N HIS A 78 -17.78 -23.79 1.74
CA HIS A 78 -17.67 -24.83 2.77
C HIS A 78 -18.05 -24.25 4.15
N PRO A 79 -18.83 -24.98 4.96
CA PRO A 79 -19.38 -24.43 6.21
C PRO A 79 -18.36 -24.15 7.32
N THR A 80 -17.15 -24.70 7.22
CA THR A 80 -16.13 -24.61 8.27
C THR A 80 -14.73 -24.22 7.79
N ARG A 81 -14.53 -24.05 6.47
CA ARG A 81 -13.20 -23.73 5.91
C ARG A 81 -13.36 -22.73 4.75
N LEU A 82 -12.47 -21.78 4.69
CA LEU A 82 -12.34 -20.86 3.55
C LEU A 82 -11.60 -21.53 2.41
N ASN A 83 -12.02 -21.28 1.18
CA ASN A 83 -11.17 -21.42 0.00
C ASN A 83 -10.31 -20.16 -0.18
N VAL A 84 -9.37 -20.16 -1.12
CA VAL A 84 -8.44 -19.04 -1.32
C VAL A 84 -9.13 -17.76 -1.81
N GLU A 85 -10.15 -17.86 -2.66
CA GLU A 85 -10.91 -16.71 -3.18
C GLU A 85 -11.70 -16.02 -2.05
N GLU A 86 -12.38 -16.82 -1.21
CA GLU A 86 -13.11 -16.32 -0.04
C GLU A 86 -12.17 -15.64 0.94
N ALA A 87 -10.99 -16.24 1.19
CA ALA A 87 -10.00 -15.67 2.08
C ALA A 87 -9.49 -14.31 1.59
N VAL A 88 -9.14 -14.18 0.31
CA VAL A 88 -8.68 -12.90 -0.28
C VAL A 88 -9.81 -11.88 -0.34
N GLY A 89 -11.04 -12.29 -0.58
CA GLY A 89 -12.23 -11.44 -0.49
C GLY A 89 -12.38 -10.83 0.92
N ILE A 90 -12.26 -11.66 1.96
CA ILE A 90 -12.28 -11.20 3.37
C ILE A 90 -11.09 -10.28 3.67
N MET A 91 -9.88 -10.63 3.23
CA MET A 91 -8.69 -9.78 3.39
C MET A 91 -8.91 -8.40 2.76
N SER A 92 -9.52 -8.34 1.58
CA SER A 92 -9.85 -7.10 0.88
C SER A 92 -10.86 -6.26 1.66
N GLN A 93 -11.91 -6.89 2.20
CA GLN A 93 -12.91 -6.20 3.02
C GLN A 93 -12.28 -5.65 4.32
N LEU A 94 -11.48 -6.47 5.03
CA LEU A 94 -10.76 -6.04 6.23
C LEU A 94 -9.83 -4.86 5.95
N HIS A 95 -9.13 -4.88 4.80
CA HIS A 95 -8.25 -3.80 4.38
C HIS A 95 -9.04 -2.52 4.04
N GLN A 96 -10.22 -2.64 3.43
CA GLN A 96 -11.11 -1.49 3.17
C GLN A 96 -11.67 -0.87 4.46
N GLU A 97 -12.06 -1.70 5.43
CA GLU A 97 -12.56 -1.24 6.74
C GLU A 97 -11.48 -0.48 7.52
N ASN A 98 -10.26 -1.02 7.53
CA ASN A 98 -9.12 -0.41 8.23
C ASN A 98 -7.80 -0.87 7.58
N PRO A 99 -7.14 -0.01 6.78
CA PRO A 99 -6.00 -0.38 5.95
C PRO A 99 -4.84 -0.99 6.71
N TYR A 100 -4.30 -2.09 6.20
CA TYR A 100 -3.04 -2.69 6.64
C TYR A 100 -1.86 -2.05 5.92
N GLN A 101 -0.75 -1.89 6.61
CA GLN A 101 0.51 -1.45 6.01
C GLN A 101 1.37 -2.63 5.55
N LEU A 102 1.18 -3.80 6.16
CA LEU A 102 1.88 -5.03 5.79
C LEU A 102 0.89 -6.20 5.80
N VAL A 103 0.98 -7.05 4.78
CA VAL A 103 0.24 -8.31 4.67
C VAL A 103 1.25 -9.43 4.49
N ILE A 104 1.22 -10.44 5.34
CA ILE A 104 2.08 -11.62 5.21
C ILE A 104 1.19 -12.82 4.90
N VAL A 105 1.47 -13.49 3.79
CA VAL A 105 0.68 -14.63 3.31
C VAL A 105 1.56 -15.86 3.10
N ARG A 106 1.01 -17.06 3.38
CA ARG A 106 1.67 -18.33 3.10
C ARG A 106 0.74 -19.29 2.37
N GLY A 107 1.24 -19.88 1.30
CA GLY A 107 0.52 -20.81 0.43
C GLY A 107 0.56 -20.34 -1.02
N PHE A 108 0.99 -21.21 -1.94
CA PHE A 108 1.26 -20.82 -3.33
C PHE A 108 -0.01 -20.40 -4.08
N ASP A 109 -1.10 -21.16 -3.93
CA ASP A 109 -2.38 -20.83 -4.56
C ASP A 109 -2.98 -19.53 -3.98
N LEU A 110 -2.81 -19.32 -2.68
CA LEU A 110 -3.19 -18.07 -2.02
C LEU A 110 -2.41 -16.88 -2.60
N VAL A 111 -1.10 -17.02 -2.80
CA VAL A 111 -0.26 -15.96 -3.37
C VAL A 111 -0.70 -15.62 -4.79
N ARG A 112 -1.03 -16.62 -5.62
CA ARG A 112 -1.59 -16.41 -6.97
C ARG A 112 -2.90 -15.64 -6.93
N GLU A 113 -3.78 -15.93 -5.98
CA GLU A 113 -5.04 -15.22 -5.83
C GLU A 113 -4.84 -13.77 -5.39
N VAL A 114 -3.96 -13.53 -4.41
CA VAL A 114 -3.59 -12.18 -3.93
C VAL A 114 -3.03 -11.31 -5.07
N MET A 115 -2.27 -11.88 -6.01
CA MET A 115 -1.73 -11.16 -7.18
C MET A 115 -2.81 -10.55 -8.09
N LYS A 116 -4.03 -11.05 -8.07
CA LYS A 116 -5.14 -10.49 -8.86
C LYS A 116 -5.67 -9.17 -8.27
N HIS A 117 -5.26 -8.80 -7.06
CA HIS A 117 -5.75 -7.64 -6.32
C HIS A 117 -4.64 -6.58 -6.18
N GLU A 118 -4.63 -5.57 -7.04
CA GLU A 118 -3.58 -4.54 -7.11
C GLU A 118 -3.35 -3.81 -5.77
N VAL A 119 -4.39 -3.70 -4.92
CA VAL A 119 -4.30 -3.06 -3.60
C VAL A 119 -3.26 -3.75 -2.68
N PHE A 120 -3.00 -5.03 -2.88
CA PHE A 120 -2.07 -5.82 -2.08
C PHE A 120 -0.62 -5.83 -2.61
N ARG A 121 -0.38 -5.39 -3.84
CA ARG A 121 0.90 -5.55 -4.54
C ARG A 121 2.11 -5.06 -3.75
N HIS A 122 2.04 -3.84 -3.19
CA HIS A 122 3.16 -3.18 -2.53
C HIS A 122 3.19 -3.33 -1.01
N ILE A 123 2.20 -3.99 -0.44
CA ILE A 123 2.08 -4.22 1.00
C ILE A 123 2.16 -5.70 1.38
N THR A 124 2.17 -6.60 0.40
CA THR A 124 2.23 -8.04 0.66
C THR A 124 3.65 -8.57 0.55
N VAL A 125 4.00 -9.41 1.52
CA VAL A 125 5.22 -10.20 1.54
C VAL A 125 4.83 -11.68 1.58
N PRO A 126 4.88 -12.41 0.45
CA PRO A 126 4.60 -13.83 0.42
C PRO A 126 5.73 -14.61 1.10
N TYR A 127 5.38 -15.64 1.87
CA TYR A 127 6.30 -16.63 2.42
C TYR A 127 6.11 -17.96 1.70
N LEU A 128 7.11 -18.34 0.91
CA LEU A 128 7.07 -19.58 0.13
C LEU A 128 8.02 -20.63 0.74
N THR A 129 7.49 -21.83 0.96
CA THR A 129 8.23 -22.99 1.47
C THR A 129 8.02 -24.22 0.63
N ASP A 130 6.87 -24.38 0.00
CA ASP A 130 6.39 -25.64 -0.59
C ASP A 130 6.56 -25.62 -2.12
N PHE A 131 7.75 -25.29 -2.62
CA PHE A 131 8.07 -25.37 -4.04
C PHE A 131 9.17 -26.41 -4.29
N LYS A 132 9.11 -27.09 -5.44
CA LYS A 132 10.13 -28.02 -5.87
C LYS A 132 11.35 -27.23 -6.36
N HIS A 133 12.49 -27.47 -5.75
CA HIS A 133 13.74 -26.72 -5.99
C HIS A 133 14.77 -27.51 -6.84
N ASP A 134 14.38 -28.65 -7.40
CA ASP A 134 15.21 -29.57 -8.17
C ASP A 134 14.62 -29.83 -9.57
N GLU A 135 15.13 -30.84 -10.25
CA GLU A 135 14.73 -31.25 -11.59
C GLU A 135 13.25 -31.69 -11.69
N ARG A 136 12.58 -31.94 -10.56
CA ARG A 136 11.14 -32.26 -10.50
C ARG A 136 10.25 -31.04 -10.72
N SER A 137 10.82 -29.83 -10.70
CA SER A 137 10.08 -28.60 -11.00
C SER A 137 9.80 -28.48 -12.49
N THR A 138 8.55 -28.29 -12.85
CA THR A 138 8.12 -28.11 -14.25
C THR A 138 8.45 -26.70 -14.75
N ALA A 139 8.48 -26.53 -16.08
CA ALA A 139 8.67 -25.20 -16.67
C ALA A 139 7.55 -24.21 -16.25
N GLU A 140 6.30 -24.70 -16.13
CA GLU A 140 5.16 -23.92 -15.68
C GLU A 140 5.31 -23.47 -14.21
N GLU A 141 5.72 -24.38 -13.31
CA GLU A 141 6.00 -24.05 -11.91
C GLU A 141 7.09 -23.00 -11.78
N ARG A 142 8.15 -23.08 -12.60
CA ARG A 142 9.25 -22.08 -12.62
C ARG A 142 8.78 -20.71 -13.09
N GLU A 143 7.98 -20.68 -14.15
CA GLU A 143 7.41 -19.44 -14.67
C GLU A 143 6.45 -18.79 -13.66
N ASP A 144 5.65 -19.58 -12.95
CA ASP A 144 4.81 -19.09 -11.89
C ASP A 144 5.59 -18.50 -10.71
N LEU A 145 6.66 -19.19 -10.28
CA LEU A 145 7.55 -18.66 -9.23
C LEU A 145 8.21 -17.35 -9.66
N LYS A 146 8.61 -17.25 -10.94
CA LYS A 146 9.17 -16.02 -11.50
C LYS A 146 8.18 -14.89 -11.50
N ARG A 147 6.92 -15.15 -11.92
CA ARG A 147 5.84 -14.16 -11.87
C ARG A 147 5.58 -13.65 -10.44
N VAL A 148 5.60 -14.53 -9.44
CA VAL A 148 5.49 -14.13 -8.03
C VAL A 148 6.63 -13.21 -7.62
N TYR A 149 7.89 -13.58 -7.98
CA TYR A 149 9.07 -12.77 -7.67
C TYR A 149 9.02 -11.38 -8.33
N GLU A 150 8.55 -11.30 -9.57
CA GLU A 150 8.44 -10.03 -10.30
C GLU A 150 7.31 -9.15 -9.77
N HIS A 151 6.20 -9.75 -9.33
CA HIS A 151 5.00 -9.04 -8.90
C HIS A 151 5.17 -8.29 -7.58
N PHE A 152 5.75 -8.92 -6.56
CA PHE A 152 5.90 -8.34 -5.23
C PHE A 152 7.24 -7.61 -5.05
N ASP A 153 7.26 -6.60 -4.19
CA ASP A 153 8.48 -5.86 -3.87
C ASP A 153 9.42 -6.66 -2.95
N HIS A 154 8.87 -7.53 -2.12
CA HIS A 154 9.60 -8.38 -1.19
C HIS A 154 8.95 -9.75 -1.07
N MET A 155 9.75 -10.76 -0.69
CA MET A 155 9.27 -12.09 -0.33
C MET A 155 10.12 -12.71 0.78
N PHE A 156 9.54 -13.66 1.52
CA PHE A 156 10.24 -14.47 2.50
C PHE A 156 10.54 -15.87 1.96
N LEU A 157 11.74 -16.34 2.25
CA LEU A 157 12.14 -17.75 2.14
C LEU A 157 12.75 -18.21 3.47
N GLN A 158 12.73 -19.51 3.74
CA GLN A 158 13.06 -20.05 5.06
C GLN A 158 14.54 -19.94 5.41
N THR A 159 15.44 -20.37 4.52
CA THR A 159 16.86 -20.51 4.77
C THR A 159 17.70 -19.90 3.66
N LYS A 160 19.01 -19.80 3.87
CA LYS A 160 19.96 -19.41 2.83
C LYS A 160 19.96 -20.40 1.67
N GLU A 161 19.88 -21.69 1.99
CA GLU A 161 19.84 -22.78 1.04
C GLU A 161 18.60 -22.69 0.15
N THR A 162 17.41 -22.45 0.76
CA THR A 162 16.17 -22.21 0.01
C THR A 162 16.30 -20.99 -0.91
N LYS A 163 16.95 -19.92 -0.43
CA LYS A 163 17.19 -18.71 -1.24
C LYS A 163 18.08 -19.00 -2.45
N GLU A 164 19.21 -19.70 -2.26
CA GLU A 164 20.10 -20.03 -3.37
C GLU A 164 19.44 -21.01 -4.35
N ALA A 165 18.72 -22.02 -3.86
CA ALA A 165 17.97 -22.94 -4.70
C ALA A 165 16.90 -22.18 -5.54
N PHE A 166 16.17 -21.27 -4.95
CA PHE A 166 15.16 -20.43 -5.63
C PHE A 166 15.80 -19.55 -6.72
N LYS A 167 16.89 -18.84 -6.37
CA LYS A 167 17.65 -18.02 -7.33
C LYS A 167 18.13 -18.82 -8.55
N ASN A 168 18.68 -20.00 -8.30
CA ASN A 168 19.17 -20.88 -9.35
C ASN A 168 18.02 -21.45 -10.22
N LEU A 169 16.88 -21.74 -9.59
CA LEU A 169 15.73 -22.33 -10.27
C LEU A 169 15.10 -21.38 -11.30
N ILE A 170 14.94 -20.11 -10.97
CA ILE A 170 14.25 -19.11 -11.80
C ILE A 170 15.17 -18.02 -12.35
N GLN A 171 16.49 -18.12 -12.14
CA GLN A 171 17.51 -17.21 -12.68
C GLN A 171 17.30 -15.74 -12.31
N VAL A 172 17.22 -15.44 -11.00
CA VAL A 172 17.05 -14.07 -10.45
C VAL A 172 18.18 -13.72 -9.48
N ASP A 173 18.36 -12.41 -9.21
CA ASP A 173 19.38 -11.90 -8.30
C ASP A 173 19.09 -12.19 -6.82
N GLY A 174 17.83 -12.30 -6.45
CA GLY A 174 17.36 -12.55 -5.08
C GLY A 174 17.38 -11.32 -4.16
N GLU A 175 17.49 -10.10 -4.69
CA GLU A 175 17.52 -8.86 -3.88
C GLU A 175 16.23 -8.65 -3.08
N LYS A 176 15.08 -9.06 -3.63
CA LYS A 176 13.78 -8.99 -2.96
C LYS A 176 13.59 -10.03 -1.86
N ILE A 177 14.49 -11.05 -1.76
CA ILE A 177 14.32 -12.18 -0.86
C ILE A 177 14.89 -11.86 0.51
N ARG A 178 14.05 -11.95 1.55
CA ARG A 178 14.41 -11.88 2.96
C ARG A 178 14.29 -13.26 3.61
N LEU A 179 15.17 -13.56 4.57
CA LEU A 179 15.15 -14.84 5.26
C LEU A 179 14.21 -14.80 6.46
N LEU A 180 13.33 -15.80 6.55
CA LEU A 180 12.41 -15.99 7.66
C LEU A 180 12.59 -17.43 8.20
N TYR A 181 13.58 -17.59 9.03
CA TYR A 181 13.90 -18.88 9.67
C TYR A 181 12.75 -19.39 10.56
N PRO A 182 12.71 -20.72 10.86
CA PRO A 182 11.86 -21.22 11.91
C PRO A 182 12.13 -20.49 13.23
N MET A 183 11.09 -20.38 14.08
CA MET A 183 11.15 -19.61 15.31
C MET A 183 10.65 -20.45 16.47
N VAL A 184 11.33 -20.33 17.61
CA VAL A 184 10.99 -21.03 18.85
C VAL A 184 10.77 -20.04 20.00
N PRO A 185 9.85 -20.33 20.93
CA PRO A 185 9.64 -19.45 22.09
C PRO A 185 10.88 -19.39 22.98
N GLU A 186 10.95 -18.34 23.78
CA GLU A 186 11.92 -18.25 24.87
C GLU A 186 11.68 -19.36 25.89
N SER A 187 12.74 -19.74 26.61
CA SER A 187 12.71 -20.65 27.75
C SER A 187 13.81 -20.25 28.74
N ASP A 188 13.53 -20.46 30.03
CA ASP A 188 14.52 -20.32 31.11
C ASP A 188 15.35 -21.59 31.29
N SER A 189 15.02 -22.67 30.57
CA SER A 189 15.74 -23.94 30.62
C SER A 189 17.17 -23.80 30.13
N VAL A 190 18.09 -24.43 30.79
CA VAL A 190 19.51 -24.50 30.46
C VAL A 190 19.96 -25.96 30.39
N PRO A 191 21.03 -26.26 29.62
CA PRO A 191 21.60 -27.60 29.62
C PRO A 191 21.90 -28.12 31.06
N SER A 192 21.41 -29.30 31.38
CA SER A 192 21.66 -29.94 32.67
C SER A 192 21.58 -31.46 32.53
N PHE A 193 22.61 -32.13 32.99
CA PHE A 193 22.63 -33.59 33.08
C PHE A 193 21.99 -34.07 34.37
N ARG A 194 21.06 -35.02 34.27
CA ARG A 194 20.36 -35.57 35.46
C ARG A 194 20.71 -37.05 35.56
N ASN A 195 21.35 -37.43 36.61
CA ASN A 195 21.98 -38.77 36.79
C ASN A 195 20.99 -39.95 36.92
N LYS A 196 19.76 -39.83 36.38
CA LYS A 196 18.73 -40.89 36.43
C LYS A 196 17.98 -41.07 35.12
N HIS A 197 18.58 -40.64 34.04
CA HIS A 197 17.88 -40.44 32.80
C HIS A 197 17.97 -41.59 31.83
N SER A 198 16.84 -41.84 31.19
CA SER A 198 16.69 -42.88 30.19
C SER A 198 15.58 -42.59 29.21
N ARG A 199 15.14 -41.29 29.09
CA ARG A 199 14.02 -40.91 28.25
C ARG A 199 14.47 -40.22 26.99
N LEU A 200 14.23 -40.86 25.86
CA LEU A 200 14.28 -40.23 24.56
C LEU A 200 12.93 -39.59 24.22
N ILE A 201 12.88 -38.53 23.40
CA ILE A 201 11.64 -37.94 22.98
C ILE A 201 11.62 -37.67 21.47
N TYR A 202 10.54 -38.08 20.81
CA TYR A 202 10.22 -37.73 19.44
C TYR A 202 8.92 -36.91 19.40
N SER A 203 8.95 -35.72 18.83
CA SER A 203 7.75 -34.91 18.62
C SER A 203 7.55 -34.65 17.12
N GLY A 204 6.36 -34.97 16.58
CA GLY A 204 6.07 -34.68 15.17
C GLY A 204 5.12 -35.66 14.48
N LYS A 205 5.16 -35.64 13.15
CA LYS A 205 4.36 -36.51 12.29
C LYS A 205 5.06 -37.85 12.01
N PHE A 206 4.28 -38.82 11.58
CA PHE A 206 4.75 -40.19 11.33
C PHE A 206 4.73 -40.50 9.83
N HIS A 207 5.85 -40.99 9.34
CA HIS A 207 6.06 -41.40 7.95
C HIS A 207 7.37 -42.23 7.83
N GLU A 208 7.52 -43.00 6.76
CA GLU A 208 8.76 -43.75 6.47
C GLU A 208 9.99 -42.82 6.46
N ASP A 209 9.93 -41.69 5.77
CA ASP A 209 11.05 -40.75 5.69
C ASP A 209 11.36 -40.05 7.02
N TRP A 210 10.46 -40.08 8.02
CA TRP A 210 10.73 -39.63 9.39
C TRP A 210 11.25 -40.76 10.28
N TYR A 211 11.64 -41.89 9.67
CA TYR A 211 12.21 -43.04 10.33
C TYR A 211 11.39 -43.54 11.51
N THR A 212 10.06 -43.51 11.39
CA THR A 212 9.17 -43.90 12.50
C THR A 212 9.37 -45.35 12.90
N GLU A 213 9.49 -46.29 11.92
CA GLU A 213 9.70 -47.70 12.21
C GLU A 213 11.14 -47.99 12.69
N GLU A 214 12.16 -47.25 12.19
CA GLU A 214 13.53 -47.31 12.63
C GLU A 214 13.69 -46.80 14.08
N ILE A 215 12.98 -45.74 14.48
CA ILE A 215 12.97 -45.25 15.86
C ILE A 215 12.33 -46.28 16.78
N ILE A 216 11.25 -46.96 16.39
CA ILE A 216 10.65 -48.05 17.12
C ILE A 216 11.63 -49.21 17.31
N SER A 217 12.30 -49.62 16.20
CA SER A 217 13.32 -50.69 16.22
C SER A 217 14.50 -50.36 17.15
N ALA A 218 15.06 -49.17 17.00
CA ALA A 218 16.19 -48.69 17.82
C ALA A 218 15.77 -48.60 19.31
N THR A 219 14.55 -48.13 19.63
CA THR A 219 14.03 -48.08 21.02
C THR A 219 13.99 -49.47 21.62
N LYS A 220 13.50 -50.47 20.90
CA LYS A 220 13.47 -51.89 21.38
C LYS A 220 14.86 -52.42 21.71
N LYS A 221 15.83 -52.18 20.82
CA LYS A 221 17.21 -52.59 21.00
C LYS A 221 17.84 -51.86 22.19
N LEU A 222 17.61 -50.57 22.35
CA LEU A 222 18.09 -49.77 23.49
C LEU A 222 17.51 -50.28 24.82
N SER A 223 16.21 -50.56 24.87
CA SER A 223 15.55 -51.08 26.07
C SER A 223 16.02 -52.49 26.41
N ALA A 224 16.45 -53.29 25.45
CA ALA A 224 17.08 -54.58 25.70
C ALA A 224 18.50 -54.46 26.29
N LEU A 225 19.22 -53.35 26.00
CA LEU A 225 20.54 -53.06 26.62
C LEU A 225 20.38 -52.51 28.04
N ASP A 226 19.39 -51.61 28.26
CA ASP A 226 19.05 -51.06 29.56
C ASP A 226 17.54 -50.84 29.61
N SER A 227 16.86 -51.63 30.42
CA SER A 227 15.39 -51.62 30.56
C SER A 227 14.81 -50.30 31.07
N ARG A 228 15.62 -49.38 31.51
CA ARG A 228 15.22 -48.02 31.92
C ARG A 228 15.03 -47.10 30.73
N ILE A 229 15.65 -47.42 29.60
CA ILE A 229 15.58 -46.58 28.38
C ILE A 229 14.22 -46.80 27.73
N HIS A 230 13.51 -45.68 27.54
CA HIS A 230 12.22 -45.65 26.83
C HIS A 230 12.14 -44.40 25.94
N THR A 231 11.30 -44.46 24.92
CA THR A 231 11.04 -43.34 24.01
C THR A 231 9.63 -42.83 24.18
N GLN A 232 9.51 -41.57 24.51
CA GLN A 232 8.24 -40.85 24.49
C GLN A 232 7.94 -40.31 23.10
N ILE A 233 6.76 -40.59 22.58
CA ILE A 233 6.33 -40.22 21.24
C ILE A 233 5.14 -39.26 21.35
N VAL A 234 5.29 -38.03 20.81
CA VAL A 234 4.30 -36.99 20.84
C VAL A 234 3.85 -36.66 19.41
N GLY A 235 2.56 -36.78 19.16
CA GLY A 235 1.92 -36.53 17.88
C GLY A 235 0.88 -37.57 17.51
N ASP A 236 0.02 -37.23 16.53
CA ASP A 236 -1.05 -38.11 16.02
C ASP A 236 -1.21 -38.07 14.51
N LYS A 237 -0.38 -37.26 13.81
CA LYS A 237 -0.51 -37.06 12.36
C LYS A 237 0.28 -38.10 11.58
N PHE A 238 -0.45 -39.03 10.96
CA PHE A 238 0.10 -39.94 9.97
C PHE A 238 -0.05 -39.32 8.58
N GLN A 239 1.03 -39.29 7.77
CA GLN A 239 0.93 -38.84 6.39
C GLN A 239 0.19 -39.84 5.52
N GLU A 240 -0.68 -39.38 4.63
CA GLU A 240 -1.56 -40.22 3.77
C GLU A 240 -0.79 -41.06 2.73
N ARG A 241 0.47 -40.76 2.46
CA ARG A 241 1.33 -41.46 1.46
C ARG A 241 2.29 -42.47 2.11
N LEU A 242 1.77 -43.28 3.02
CA LEU A 242 2.50 -44.48 3.40
C LEU A 242 2.51 -45.43 2.19
N ARG A 243 3.71 -45.87 1.78
CA ARG A 243 3.91 -46.74 0.59
C ARG A 243 3.14 -48.05 0.71
N GLU A 244 2.92 -48.51 1.94
CA GLU A 244 2.17 -49.70 2.24
C GLU A 244 0.88 -49.36 3.01
N ARG A 245 -0.27 -49.93 2.55
CA ARG A 245 -1.59 -49.72 3.18
C ARG A 245 -1.62 -50.04 4.68
N ASP A 246 -0.79 -50.97 5.12
CA ASP A 246 -0.79 -51.49 6.50
C ASP A 246 0.25 -50.82 7.40
N ALA A 247 1.13 -49.95 6.89
CA ALA A 247 2.18 -49.30 7.66
C ALA A 247 1.63 -48.50 8.86
N GLN A 248 0.55 -47.72 8.64
CA GLN A 248 -0.09 -46.96 9.71
C GLN A 248 -0.63 -47.89 10.82
N LEU A 249 -1.22 -49.02 10.45
CA LEU A 249 -1.72 -49.99 11.42
C LEU A 249 -0.59 -50.64 12.20
N ARG A 250 0.52 -51.03 11.53
CA ARG A 250 1.72 -51.57 12.17
C ARG A 250 2.33 -50.60 13.17
N ILE A 251 2.51 -49.32 12.76
CA ILE A 251 3.07 -48.28 13.62
C ILE A 251 2.16 -48.05 14.86
N LYS A 252 0.85 -47.90 14.66
CA LYS A 252 -0.08 -47.73 15.78
C LYS A 252 -0.08 -48.94 16.73
N LYS A 253 -0.02 -50.14 16.17
CA LYS A 253 0.09 -51.35 16.98
C LYS A 253 1.40 -51.39 17.76
N ALA A 254 2.53 -51.07 17.12
CA ALA A 254 3.82 -50.98 17.78
C ALA A 254 3.83 -49.94 18.92
N PHE A 255 3.20 -48.79 18.72
CA PHE A 255 3.08 -47.78 19.79
C PHE A 255 2.25 -48.26 20.99
N GLN A 256 1.30 -49.17 20.77
CA GLN A 256 0.43 -49.70 21.83
C GLN A 256 1.03 -50.93 22.52
N ASP A 257 1.70 -51.79 21.79
CA ASP A 257 2.16 -53.09 22.26
C ASP A 257 3.59 -53.02 22.85
N GLU A 258 4.39 -52.00 22.50
CA GLU A 258 5.79 -51.91 22.90
C GLU A 258 5.94 -51.18 24.22
N THR A 259 6.39 -51.90 25.26
CA THR A 259 6.52 -51.36 26.61
C THR A 259 7.60 -50.28 26.77
N ALA A 260 8.57 -50.22 25.83
CA ALA A 260 9.60 -49.19 25.82
C ALA A 260 9.14 -47.91 25.12
N ILE A 261 7.90 -47.84 24.59
CA ILE A 261 7.33 -46.70 23.92
C ILE A 261 6.16 -46.14 24.74
N ASP A 262 6.21 -44.83 25.01
CA ASP A 262 5.14 -44.08 25.63
C ASP A 262 4.52 -43.14 24.60
N TRP A 263 3.41 -43.55 23.96
CA TRP A 263 2.69 -42.74 22.98
C TRP A 263 1.65 -41.84 23.63
N VAL A 264 1.96 -40.53 23.70
CA VAL A 264 1.12 -39.52 24.35
C VAL A 264 0.00 -39.01 23.45
N GLY A 265 0.16 -39.16 22.11
CA GLY A 265 -0.77 -38.57 21.16
C GLY A 265 -0.55 -37.07 20.94
N ALA A 266 -1.60 -36.37 20.45
CA ALA A 266 -1.52 -34.93 20.22
C ALA A 266 -1.75 -34.11 21.48
N VAL A 267 -0.86 -33.20 21.78
CA VAL A 267 -0.93 -32.26 22.92
C VAL A 267 -0.81 -30.81 22.47
N SER A 268 -1.03 -29.84 23.35
CA SER A 268 -0.72 -28.44 23.07
C SER A 268 0.80 -28.23 22.93
N ARG A 269 1.20 -27.09 22.35
CA ARG A 269 2.63 -26.77 22.22
C ARG A 269 3.31 -26.65 23.59
N GLU A 270 2.66 -26.01 24.55
CA GLU A 270 3.15 -25.85 25.92
C GLU A 270 3.31 -27.20 26.61
N ALA A 271 2.33 -28.10 26.46
CA ALA A 271 2.43 -29.45 26.99
C ALA A 271 3.57 -30.26 26.32
N CYS A 272 3.77 -30.10 25.00
CA CYS A 272 4.90 -30.71 24.32
C CYS A 272 6.24 -30.17 24.83
N GLN A 273 6.37 -28.89 25.10
CA GLN A 273 7.56 -28.29 25.71
C GLN A 273 7.84 -28.86 27.09
N ALA A 274 6.82 -28.99 27.93
CA ALA A 274 6.97 -29.61 29.26
C ALA A 274 7.47 -31.06 29.14
N LEU A 275 6.94 -31.84 28.20
CA LEU A 275 7.40 -33.20 27.94
C LEU A 275 8.87 -33.26 27.47
N ILE A 276 9.29 -32.31 26.63
CA ILE A 276 10.69 -32.18 26.20
C ILE A 276 11.59 -31.79 27.38
N GLU A 277 11.13 -30.92 28.25
CA GLU A 277 11.88 -30.55 29.49
C GLU A 277 12.09 -31.74 30.43
N GLU A 278 11.14 -32.64 30.50
CA GLU A 278 11.25 -33.89 31.29
C GLU A 278 12.09 -34.95 30.60
N ALA A 279 12.24 -34.91 29.30
CA ALA A 279 13.06 -35.86 28.55
C ALA A 279 14.57 -35.53 28.65
N ASP A 280 15.41 -36.43 28.17
CA ASP A 280 16.85 -36.31 28.21
C ASP A 280 17.44 -35.99 26.84
N VAL A 281 17.02 -36.71 25.80
CA VAL A 281 17.58 -36.59 24.45
C VAL A 281 16.46 -36.51 23.41
N GLY A 282 16.51 -35.50 22.57
CA GLY A 282 15.60 -35.32 21.45
C GLY A 282 15.95 -36.21 20.25
N ILE A 283 14.94 -36.59 19.47
CA ILE A 283 15.12 -37.33 18.21
C ILE A 283 14.68 -36.46 17.03
N SER A 284 15.64 -36.11 16.17
CA SER A 284 15.42 -35.43 14.89
C SER A 284 16.11 -36.19 13.75
N TRP A 285 16.01 -37.52 13.77
CA TRP A 285 16.62 -38.41 12.79
C TRP A 285 15.63 -38.73 11.68
N ARG A 286 16.01 -38.44 10.42
CA ARG A 286 15.20 -38.62 9.22
C ARG A 286 15.99 -39.35 8.14
N SER A 287 15.30 -39.86 7.10
CA SER A 287 15.91 -40.56 5.99
C SER A 287 16.85 -39.65 5.19
N ALA A 288 17.81 -40.27 4.47
CA ALA A 288 18.73 -39.56 3.58
C ALA A 288 18.01 -38.93 2.36
N SER A 289 16.77 -39.34 2.08
CA SER A 289 15.93 -38.68 1.05
C SER A 289 15.44 -37.30 1.47
N LEU A 290 15.32 -37.06 2.77
CA LEU A 290 14.91 -35.75 3.34
C LEU A 290 16.08 -34.96 3.90
N ASP A 291 16.98 -35.62 4.64
CA ASP A 291 18.15 -34.99 5.25
C ASP A 291 19.44 -35.43 4.50
N ASN A 292 19.87 -34.57 3.60
CA ASN A 292 21.12 -34.70 2.84
C ASN A 292 21.76 -33.33 2.61
N ASP A 293 22.86 -33.26 1.91
CA ASP A 293 23.58 -32.00 1.70
C ASP A 293 22.85 -30.98 0.80
N ASP A 294 21.83 -31.43 0.04
CA ASP A 294 20.92 -30.57 -0.76
C ASP A 294 19.69 -30.16 -0.02
N SER A 295 19.55 -30.53 1.25
CA SER A 295 18.39 -30.17 2.08
C SER A 295 18.33 -28.66 2.31
N VAL A 296 17.13 -28.10 2.12
CA VAL A 296 16.90 -26.64 2.18
C VAL A 296 16.05 -26.22 3.38
N GLU A 297 15.42 -27.18 4.09
CA GLU A 297 14.52 -26.93 5.21
C GLU A 297 15.14 -27.25 6.55
N LEU A 298 15.08 -26.30 7.49
CA LEU A 298 15.51 -26.50 8.87
C LEU A 298 14.32 -26.93 9.73
N SER A 299 14.50 -28.02 10.50
CA SER A 299 13.47 -28.57 11.38
C SER A 299 13.28 -27.72 12.63
N SER A 300 12.05 -27.24 12.88
CA SER A 300 11.72 -26.50 14.11
C SER A 300 11.86 -27.34 15.37
N LYS A 301 11.59 -28.67 15.33
CA LYS A 301 11.75 -29.55 16.51
C LYS A 301 13.19 -29.60 17.00
N LEU A 302 14.17 -29.60 16.08
CA LEU A 302 15.57 -29.57 16.44
C LEU A 302 15.91 -28.32 17.27
N LEU A 303 15.37 -27.18 16.83
CA LEU A 303 15.53 -25.91 17.54
C LEU A 303 14.82 -25.88 18.90
N GLU A 304 13.65 -26.51 19.01
CA GLU A 304 12.92 -26.61 20.27
C GLU A 304 13.69 -27.46 21.28
N TYR A 305 14.26 -28.61 20.88
CA TYR A 305 15.14 -29.38 21.74
C TYR A 305 16.31 -28.57 22.27
N GLY A 306 17.05 -27.92 21.35
CA GLY A 306 18.17 -27.06 21.74
C GLY A 306 17.77 -25.93 22.67
N ARG A 307 16.65 -25.26 22.41
CA ARG A 307 16.20 -24.14 23.23
C ARG A 307 15.82 -24.57 24.65
N LEU A 308 15.37 -25.82 24.82
CA LEU A 308 15.06 -26.43 26.11
C LEU A 308 16.27 -27.12 26.76
N GLY A 309 17.49 -26.87 26.23
CA GLY A 309 18.75 -27.38 26.79
C GLY A 309 18.97 -28.88 26.58
N LYS A 310 18.32 -29.49 25.57
CA LYS A 310 18.43 -30.91 25.28
C LYS A 310 19.33 -31.18 24.09
N PRO A 311 20.24 -32.19 24.18
CA PRO A 311 20.93 -32.70 23.01
C PRO A 311 19.96 -33.47 22.13
N ALA A 312 20.26 -33.61 20.82
CA ALA A 312 19.42 -34.38 19.92
C ALA A 312 20.23 -35.25 18.96
N LEU A 313 19.71 -36.45 18.71
CA LEU A 313 20.19 -37.36 17.69
C LEU A 313 19.67 -36.83 16.33
N VAL A 314 20.56 -36.50 15.42
CA VAL A 314 20.23 -35.85 14.15
C VAL A 314 21.15 -36.35 13.03
N ARG A 315 20.63 -36.50 11.79
CA ARG A 315 21.43 -36.86 10.64
C ARG A 315 22.47 -35.79 10.33
N LYS A 316 23.68 -36.18 9.99
CA LYS A 316 24.73 -35.25 9.52
C LYS A 316 24.39 -34.79 8.10
N THR A 317 24.19 -33.52 7.95
CA THR A 317 24.04 -32.81 6.67
C THR A 317 24.91 -31.56 6.70
N LYS A 318 25.17 -30.96 5.55
CA LYS A 318 25.86 -29.66 5.50
C LYS A 318 25.16 -28.62 6.35
N MET A 319 23.81 -28.49 6.24
CA MET A 319 23.02 -27.55 7.02
C MET A 319 23.14 -27.80 8.53
N HIS A 320 23.05 -29.07 8.98
CA HIS A 320 23.15 -29.37 10.39
C HIS A 320 24.59 -29.19 10.91
N ALA A 321 25.59 -29.45 10.10
CA ALA A 321 27.03 -29.19 10.45
C ALA A 321 27.33 -27.69 10.50
N ASP A 322 26.75 -26.89 9.61
CA ASP A 322 26.85 -25.42 9.65
C ASP A 322 26.13 -24.82 10.88
N LEU A 323 25.03 -25.44 11.30
CA LEU A 323 24.23 -25.01 12.45
C LEU A 323 24.86 -25.37 13.80
N LEU A 324 25.31 -26.63 13.95
CA LEU A 324 25.71 -27.23 15.23
C LEU A 324 27.21 -27.33 15.40
N GLY A 325 27.98 -27.13 14.33
CA GLY A 325 29.41 -27.47 14.23
C GLY A 325 29.62 -28.85 13.60
N ALA A 326 30.68 -28.98 12.80
CA ALA A 326 31.02 -30.24 12.10
C ALA A 326 31.37 -31.39 13.05
N ASP A 327 31.74 -31.06 14.28
CA ASP A 327 32.15 -31.93 15.38
C ASP A 327 31.07 -32.24 16.39
N TYR A 328 29.80 -31.89 16.07
CA TYR A 328 28.67 -32.22 16.93
C TYR A 328 28.58 -33.73 17.17
N PRO A 329 28.62 -34.20 18.44
CA PRO A 329 28.92 -35.61 18.73
C PRO A 329 27.73 -36.55 18.47
N LEU A 330 26.52 -36.06 18.35
CA LEU A 330 25.31 -36.89 18.18
C LEU A 330 24.79 -36.88 16.73
N PHE A 331 25.66 -36.68 15.76
CA PHE A 331 25.32 -36.96 14.36
C PHE A 331 25.16 -38.46 14.15
N VAL A 332 24.06 -38.89 13.53
CA VAL A 332 23.72 -40.31 13.33
C VAL A 332 23.34 -40.57 11.87
N ASP A 333 23.87 -41.65 11.30
CA ASP A 333 23.59 -42.08 9.93
C ASP A 333 22.85 -43.41 9.85
N THR A 334 23.19 -44.36 10.68
CA THR A 334 22.60 -45.72 10.70
C THR A 334 21.84 -45.96 12.02
N GLU A 335 21.07 -47.05 12.07
CA GLU A 335 20.39 -47.47 13.28
C GLU A 335 21.38 -47.90 14.38
N GLU A 336 22.48 -48.59 13.99
CA GLU A 336 23.54 -48.98 14.90
C GLU A 336 24.22 -47.76 15.51
N ASP A 337 24.54 -46.76 14.72
CA ASP A 337 25.12 -45.48 15.14
C ASP A 337 24.18 -44.73 16.07
N PHE A 338 22.85 -44.73 15.78
CA PHE A 338 21.82 -44.17 16.66
C PHE A 338 21.81 -44.87 18.03
N ILE A 339 21.83 -46.19 18.05
CA ILE A 339 21.80 -46.99 19.30
C ILE A 339 23.05 -46.72 20.15
N GLU A 340 24.24 -46.78 19.53
CA GLU A 340 25.51 -46.52 20.21
C GLU A 340 25.53 -45.11 20.83
N LYS A 341 25.24 -44.08 20.07
CA LYS A 341 25.29 -42.70 20.54
C LYS A 341 24.19 -42.37 21.56
N ALA A 342 23.00 -42.92 21.38
CA ALA A 342 21.95 -42.80 22.37
C ALA A 342 22.34 -43.41 23.71
N ALA A 343 22.88 -44.62 23.70
CA ALA A 343 23.33 -45.31 24.95
C ALA A 343 24.47 -44.53 25.63
N ASN A 344 25.45 -44.05 24.85
CA ASN A 344 26.61 -43.34 25.38
C ASN A 344 26.23 -41.98 25.97
N VAL A 345 25.41 -41.15 25.29
CA VAL A 345 25.01 -39.81 25.76
C VAL A 345 24.14 -39.84 27.02
N LEU A 346 23.42 -40.93 27.22
CA LEU A 346 22.61 -41.14 28.45
C LEU A 346 23.46 -41.51 29.69
N GLN A 347 24.71 -41.90 29.49
CA GLN A 347 25.58 -42.33 30.58
C GLN A 347 26.79 -41.40 30.80
N ASP A 348 27.23 -40.66 29.80
CA ASP A 348 28.38 -39.76 29.86
C ASP A 348 27.96 -38.31 29.97
N GLU A 349 28.13 -37.72 31.18
CA GLU A 349 27.80 -36.33 31.49
C GLU A 349 28.55 -35.34 30.61
N ASN A 350 29.83 -35.57 30.30
CA ASN A 350 30.61 -34.66 29.51
C ASN A 350 30.11 -34.64 28.06
N LEU A 351 29.85 -35.82 27.48
CA LEU A 351 29.27 -35.96 26.15
C LEU A 351 27.89 -35.28 26.06
N TYR A 352 27.04 -35.53 27.07
CA TYR A 352 25.74 -34.91 27.16
C TYR A 352 25.83 -33.37 27.18
N MET A 353 26.62 -32.84 28.12
CA MET A 353 26.74 -31.40 28.32
C MET A 353 27.37 -30.74 27.08
N GLN A 354 28.33 -31.33 26.43
CA GLN A 354 28.91 -30.87 25.19
C GLN A 354 27.83 -30.76 24.10
N ALA A 355 27.12 -31.84 23.83
CA ALA A 355 26.07 -31.84 22.80
C ALA A 355 24.90 -30.89 23.12
N ALA A 356 24.45 -30.89 24.37
CA ALA A 356 23.37 -30.01 24.81
C ALA A 356 23.76 -28.53 24.71
N GLN A 357 25.00 -28.16 25.06
CA GLN A 357 25.47 -26.76 24.96
C GLN A 357 25.56 -26.32 23.51
N MET A 358 26.05 -27.15 22.59
CA MET A 358 26.12 -26.83 21.15
C MET A 358 24.70 -26.58 20.60
N MET A 359 23.75 -27.45 20.90
CA MET A 359 22.34 -27.29 20.52
C MET A 359 21.71 -26.01 21.10
N PHE A 360 21.99 -25.76 22.39
CA PHE A 360 21.46 -24.61 23.10
C PHE A 360 21.95 -23.27 22.54
N GLU A 361 23.26 -23.14 22.29
CA GLU A 361 23.83 -21.95 21.68
C GLU A 361 23.28 -21.71 20.27
N ALA A 362 23.23 -22.76 19.44
CA ALA A 362 22.67 -22.65 18.09
C ALA A 362 21.19 -22.19 18.11
N SER A 363 20.39 -22.70 19.05
CA SER A 363 18.95 -22.39 19.12
C SER A 363 18.65 -20.96 19.55
N LYS A 364 19.54 -20.26 20.26
CA LYS A 364 19.36 -18.87 20.69
C LYS A 364 19.11 -17.91 19.52
N TYR A 365 19.71 -18.19 18.37
CA TYR A 365 19.52 -17.40 17.17
C TYR A 365 18.07 -17.43 16.64
N PHE A 366 17.29 -18.43 17.01
CA PHE A 366 15.95 -18.71 16.50
C PHE A 366 14.83 -18.37 17.47
N THR A 367 15.14 -17.80 18.64
CA THR A 367 14.11 -17.36 19.59
C THR A 367 13.24 -16.26 19.00
N PHE A 368 12.04 -16.05 19.54
CA PHE A 368 11.10 -15.03 19.09
C PHE A 368 11.73 -13.62 19.13
N HIS A 369 12.44 -13.28 20.21
CA HIS A 369 13.12 -11.99 20.32
C HIS A 369 14.25 -11.84 19.29
N ALA A 370 15.06 -12.89 19.08
CA ALA A 370 16.10 -12.88 18.07
C ALA A 370 15.52 -12.75 16.64
N ALA A 371 14.41 -13.45 16.36
CA ALA A 371 13.69 -13.34 15.10
C ALA A 371 13.13 -11.94 14.89
N TYR A 372 12.45 -11.36 15.90
CA TYR A 372 11.98 -9.99 15.83
C TYR A 372 13.13 -8.99 15.63
N GLY A 373 14.25 -9.17 16.33
CA GLY A 373 15.43 -8.33 16.19
C GLY A 373 15.96 -8.27 14.75
N ARG A 374 15.92 -9.40 14.01
CA ARG A 374 16.30 -9.46 12.59
C ARG A 374 15.26 -8.85 11.64
N LEU A 375 13.98 -8.92 12.01
CA LEU A 375 12.86 -8.51 11.16
C LEU A 375 12.41 -7.06 11.40
N LYS A 376 12.70 -6.49 12.57
CA LYS A 376 12.13 -5.22 13.02
C LYS A 376 12.29 -4.08 12.02
N ASP A 377 13.51 -3.86 11.51
CA ASP A 377 13.78 -2.74 10.62
C ASP A 377 13.05 -2.91 9.27
N PHE A 378 12.98 -4.14 8.77
CA PHE A 378 12.20 -4.47 7.58
C PHE A 378 10.70 -4.29 7.82
N ILE A 379 10.16 -4.77 8.93
CA ILE A 379 8.73 -4.59 9.28
C ILE A 379 8.39 -3.11 9.40
N TRP A 380 9.23 -2.32 10.10
CA TRP A 380 9.01 -0.91 10.29
C TRP A 380 9.21 -0.07 9.01
N SER A 381 9.86 -0.61 7.97
CA SER A 381 9.93 0.07 6.67
C SER A 381 8.57 0.22 5.98
N PHE A 382 7.58 -0.60 6.34
CA PHE A 382 6.19 -0.48 5.89
C PHE A 382 5.38 0.57 6.66
N TYR A 383 5.87 1.01 7.84
CA TYR A 383 5.21 2.05 8.60
C TYR A 383 5.41 3.41 7.93
N LYS A 384 4.35 3.90 7.32
CA LYS A 384 4.29 5.26 6.76
C LYS A 384 3.27 6.03 7.58
N PRO A 385 3.70 6.88 8.53
CA PRO A 385 2.76 7.73 9.26
C PRO A 385 2.00 8.60 8.25
N LYS A 386 0.69 8.80 8.50
CA LYS A 386 -0.09 9.69 7.66
C LYS A 386 0.50 11.10 7.73
N ILE A 387 0.68 11.69 6.56
CA ILE A 387 1.10 13.08 6.43
C ILE A 387 -0.11 13.96 6.77
N LYS A 388 0.03 14.80 7.78
CA LYS A 388 -1.02 15.72 8.22
C LYS A 388 -0.92 17.02 7.43
N ILE A 389 -1.90 17.25 6.55
CA ILE A 389 -1.94 18.42 5.68
C ILE A 389 -3.11 19.34 6.03
N VAL A 390 -2.81 20.64 6.19
CA VAL A 390 -3.83 21.69 6.37
C VAL A 390 -3.95 22.47 5.08
N PHE A 391 -5.18 22.62 4.57
CA PHE A 391 -5.50 23.55 3.50
C PHE A 391 -6.07 24.86 4.09
N ALA A 392 -5.35 25.95 3.88
CA ALA A 392 -5.67 27.26 4.48
C ALA A 392 -5.97 28.31 3.41
N GLY A 393 -7.08 29.01 3.53
CA GLY A 393 -7.46 30.11 2.62
C GLY A 393 -8.88 30.59 2.80
N HIS A 394 -9.20 31.75 2.21
CA HIS A 394 -10.56 32.34 2.27
C HIS A 394 -11.50 31.75 1.21
N ASP A 395 -10.96 31.27 0.10
CA ASP A 395 -11.69 30.62 -0.99
C ASP A 395 -10.94 29.34 -1.42
N LEU A 396 -11.42 28.21 -0.95
CA LEU A 396 -10.82 26.88 -1.20
C LEU A 396 -11.40 26.18 -2.43
N LYS A 397 -12.21 26.87 -3.26
CA LYS A 397 -12.87 26.23 -4.43
C LYS A 397 -11.87 25.60 -5.41
N PHE A 398 -10.73 26.25 -5.65
CA PHE A 398 -9.69 25.72 -6.52
C PHE A 398 -8.89 24.59 -5.87
N ALA A 399 -8.86 24.51 -4.54
CA ALA A 399 -8.25 23.42 -3.81
C ALA A 399 -9.20 22.22 -3.58
N LYS A 400 -10.51 22.35 -3.86
CA LYS A 400 -11.50 21.32 -3.53
C LYS A 400 -11.11 19.92 -4.04
N MET A 401 -10.78 19.79 -5.30
CA MET A 401 -10.38 18.51 -5.90
C MET A 401 -9.04 17.98 -5.34
N LEU A 402 -8.13 18.87 -4.91
CA LEU A 402 -6.91 18.46 -4.18
C LEU A 402 -7.28 17.92 -2.80
N MET A 403 -8.12 18.63 -2.05
CA MET A 403 -8.57 18.19 -0.72
C MET A 403 -9.26 16.83 -0.79
N GLU A 404 -10.18 16.64 -1.75
CA GLU A 404 -10.86 15.37 -2.00
C GLU A 404 -9.85 14.23 -2.30
N HIS A 405 -8.84 14.51 -3.10
CA HIS A 405 -7.79 13.53 -3.42
C HIS A 405 -6.97 13.15 -2.18
N PHE A 406 -6.52 14.14 -1.40
CA PHE A 406 -5.71 13.88 -0.22
C PHE A 406 -6.51 13.21 0.90
N ASP A 407 -7.79 13.58 1.08
CA ASP A 407 -8.67 12.97 2.08
C ASP A 407 -9.00 11.50 1.76
N ALA A 408 -9.17 11.19 0.48
CA ALA A 408 -9.35 9.81 0.01
C ALA A 408 -8.06 8.97 0.03
N HIS A 409 -6.88 9.58 0.19
CA HIS A 409 -5.61 8.88 0.09
C HIS A 409 -5.16 8.34 1.46
N PRO A 410 -4.88 7.03 1.61
CA PRO A 410 -4.62 6.38 2.92
C PRO A 410 -3.42 6.96 3.69
N ASN A 411 -2.48 7.60 2.99
CA ASN A 411 -1.27 8.16 3.60
C ASN A 411 -1.41 9.62 4.04
N PHE A 412 -2.60 10.21 3.95
CA PHE A 412 -2.83 11.59 4.35
C PHE A 412 -3.96 11.70 5.37
N GLU A 413 -3.91 12.75 6.14
CA GLU A 413 -4.97 13.23 7.03
C GLU A 413 -5.14 14.71 6.75
N VAL A 414 -6.38 15.14 6.41
CA VAL A 414 -6.67 16.49 5.91
C VAL A 414 -7.42 17.29 6.95
N LYS A 415 -7.02 18.55 7.14
CA LYS A 415 -7.81 19.58 7.85
C LYS A 415 -7.88 20.84 7.01
N THR A 416 -8.88 21.67 7.29
CA THR A 416 -9.06 22.96 6.63
C THR A 416 -9.03 24.10 7.63
N ASP A 417 -8.41 25.21 7.22
CA ASP A 417 -8.47 26.50 7.92
C ASP A 417 -9.10 27.54 6.97
N VAL A 418 -10.41 27.71 7.10
CA VAL A 418 -11.20 28.62 6.23
C VAL A 418 -11.22 30.02 6.81
N TRP A 419 -10.59 30.96 6.10
CA TRP A 419 -10.54 32.36 6.49
C TRP A 419 -11.79 33.11 6.06
N SER A 420 -12.25 34.04 6.88
CA SER A 420 -13.46 34.84 6.58
C SER A 420 -13.21 35.90 5.50
N SER A 421 -11.95 36.29 5.27
CA SER A 421 -11.54 37.22 4.19
C SER A 421 -10.04 37.03 3.89
N HIS A 422 -9.47 37.90 3.03
CA HIS A 422 -8.04 37.88 2.73
C HIS A 422 -7.14 38.07 3.96
N GLU A 423 -7.62 38.69 5.03
CA GLU A 423 -6.83 39.04 6.22
C GLU A 423 -7.45 38.57 7.54
N LYS A 424 -8.72 38.18 7.56
CA LYS A 424 -9.45 37.84 8.80
C LYS A 424 -9.62 36.35 8.96
N HIS A 425 -9.22 35.82 10.11
CA HIS A 425 -9.35 34.41 10.45
C HIS A 425 -9.55 34.18 11.95
N ASP A 426 -9.88 32.97 12.33
CA ASP A 426 -9.84 32.51 13.72
C ASP A 426 -8.40 32.12 14.08
N VAL A 427 -7.73 33.03 14.80
CA VAL A 427 -6.31 32.85 15.19
C VAL A 427 -6.12 31.58 16.03
N LYS A 428 -7.10 31.22 16.91
CA LYS A 428 -6.98 30.02 17.75
C LYS A 428 -7.06 28.75 16.90
N HIS A 429 -7.96 28.73 15.92
CA HIS A 429 -8.08 27.62 15.00
C HIS A 429 -6.83 27.48 14.12
N SER A 430 -6.34 28.58 13.55
CA SER A 430 -5.11 28.57 12.74
C SER A 430 -3.90 28.12 13.57
N GLN A 431 -3.79 28.52 14.85
CA GLN A 431 -2.73 28.06 15.74
C GLN A 431 -2.84 26.54 16.01
N ALA A 432 -4.04 26.02 16.26
CA ALA A 432 -4.25 24.58 16.41
C ALA A 432 -3.92 23.82 15.11
N CYS A 433 -4.14 24.41 13.95
CA CYS A 433 -3.69 23.85 12.66
C CYS A 433 -2.16 23.81 12.56
N VAL A 434 -1.44 24.85 12.99
CA VAL A 434 0.02 24.85 13.08
C VAL A 434 0.51 23.74 14.01
N GLU A 435 -0.10 23.55 15.18
CA GLU A 435 0.32 22.52 16.13
C GLU A 435 0.12 21.11 15.60
N TRP A 436 -0.86 20.91 14.73
CA TRP A 436 -1.24 19.60 14.22
C TRP A 436 -0.53 19.21 12.92
N ALA A 437 -0.27 20.14 11.99
CA ALA A 437 0.16 19.85 10.63
C ALA A 437 1.62 19.41 10.50
N ASP A 438 1.91 18.56 9.52
CA ASP A 438 3.24 18.35 8.96
C ASP A 438 3.46 19.26 7.76
N VAL A 439 2.38 19.49 6.97
CA VAL A 439 2.37 20.34 5.79
C VAL A 439 1.23 21.35 5.87
N ILE A 440 1.50 22.59 5.53
CA ILE A 440 0.52 23.64 5.39
C ILE A 440 0.45 24.04 3.92
N PHE A 441 -0.73 23.90 3.30
CA PHE A 441 -1.00 24.28 1.93
C PHE A 441 -1.87 25.54 1.93
N CYS A 442 -1.28 26.69 1.61
CA CYS A 442 -2.02 27.94 1.45
C CYS A 442 -2.58 28.04 0.03
N GLU A 443 -3.90 27.98 -0.07
CA GLU A 443 -4.59 28.36 -1.30
C GLU A 443 -4.68 29.88 -1.36
N TRP A 444 -4.13 30.48 -2.39
CA TRP A 444 -3.83 31.89 -2.57
C TRP A 444 -2.63 32.39 -1.72
N GLY A 445 -1.80 33.21 -2.34
CA GLY A 445 -0.69 33.90 -1.69
C GLY A 445 -1.13 35.20 -1.01
N LEU A 446 -2.09 35.12 -0.08
CA LEU A 446 -2.70 36.26 0.59
C LEU A 446 -2.30 36.33 2.07
N GLY A 447 -3.18 36.90 2.93
CA GLY A 447 -2.91 37.00 4.36
C GLY A 447 -2.66 35.68 5.05
N ASN A 448 -3.30 34.60 4.59
CA ASN A 448 -3.05 33.22 5.03
C ASN A 448 -1.56 32.84 4.82
N ALA A 449 -1.02 33.04 3.64
CA ALA A 449 0.39 32.74 3.34
C ALA A 449 1.34 33.64 4.14
N VAL A 450 1.00 34.92 4.34
CA VAL A 450 1.75 35.83 5.20
C VAL A 450 1.79 35.29 6.63
N TRP A 451 0.62 35.00 7.21
CA TRP A 451 0.52 34.55 8.60
C TRP A 451 1.23 33.22 8.82
N TYR A 452 0.98 32.22 7.98
CA TYR A 452 1.61 30.90 8.12
C TYR A 452 3.12 30.95 7.89
N SER A 453 3.63 31.80 7.00
CA SER A 453 5.09 31.97 6.81
C SER A 453 5.79 32.58 8.02
N GLN A 454 5.06 33.23 8.90
CA GLN A 454 5.58 33.84 10.13
C GLN A 454 5.35 32.97 11.39
N ASN A 455 4.39 32.04 11.38
CA ASN A 455 3.93 31.30 12.56
C ASN A 455 4.13 29.78 12.48
N LYS A 456 4.51 29.20 11.32
CA LYS A 456 4.80 27.77 11.21
C LYS A 456 5.98 27.34 12.08
N ARG A 457 6.00 26.08 12.48
CA ARG A 457 7.14 25.50 13.20
C ARG A 457 8.30 25.19 12.23
N PRO A 458 9.56 25.13 12.71
CA PRO A 458 10.73 24.87 11.84
C PRO A 458 10.65 23.56 11.04
N ASN A 459 10.05 22.53 11.63
CA ASN A 459 9.95 21.19 11.03
C ASN A 459 8.68 20.96 10.18
N GLN A 460 7.99 22.03 9.82
CA GLN A 460 6.80 21.98 8.96
C GLN A 460 7.12 22.48 7.56
N GLU A 461 6.46 21.91 6.57
CA GLU A 461 6.53 22.41 5.21
C GLU A 461 5.38 23.37 4.91
N LEU A 462 5.70 24.46 4.21
CA LEU A 462 4.71 25.45 3.77
C LEU A 462 4.74 25.54 2.25
N ILE A 463 3.63 25.15 1.63
CA ILE A 463 3.42 25.27 0.20
C ILE A 463 2.36 26.34 -0.04
N VAL A 464 2.61 27.26 -0.94
CA VAL A 464 1.69 28.35 -1.29
C VAL A 464 1.33 28.22 -2.77
N ARG A 465 0.03 28.15 -3.12
CA ARG A 465 -0.39 28.25 -4.51
C ARG A 465 -0.85 29.67 -4.82
N MET A 466 -0.17 30.30 -5.78
CA MET A 466 -0.45 31.68 -6.18
C MET A 466 -1.16 31.73 -7.52
N HIS A 467 -2.13 32.63 -7.64
CA HIS A 467 -2.92 32.91 -8.81
C HIS A 467 -2.59 34.30 -9.40
N PHE A 468 -3.27 34.68 -10.46
CA PHE A 468 -2.93 35.92 -11.17
C PHE A 468 -3.21 37.19 -10.37
N GLN A 469 -4.27 37.20 -9.54
CA GLN A 469 -4.70 38.41 -8.83
C GLN A 469 -3.68 38.92 -7.80
N GLU A 470 -2.82 38.03 -7.26
CA GLU A 470 -1.81 38.41 -6.27
C GLU A 470 -0.76 39.36 -6.84
N LYS A 471 -0.60 39.43 -8.19
CA LYS A 471 0.28 40.35 -8.87
C LYS A 471 0.05 41.80 -8.45
N ASP A 472 -1.21 42.19 -8.21
CA ASP A 472 -1.62 43.55 -7.93
C ASP A 472 -1.87 43.79 -6.42
N LEU A 473 -1.56 42.80 -5.56
CA LEU A 473 -1.80 42.85 -4.13
C LEU A 473 -0.52 43.01 -3.31
N LYS A 474 -0.67 43.49 -2.07
CA LYS A 474 0.44 43.71 -1.14
C LYS A 474 1.04 42.45 -0.53
N PHE A 475 0.24 41.36 -0.44
CA PHE A 475 0.56 40.19 0.35
C PHE A 475 1.85 39.46 -0.05
N PRO A 476 2.15 39.25 -1.34
CA PRO A 476 3.37 38.55 -1.73
C PRO A 476 4.66 39.24 -1.22
N ARG A 477 4.64 40.58 -1.03
CA ARG A 477 5.76 41.31 -0.44
C ARG A 477 5.91 41.17 1.09
N LEU A 478 4.85 40.69 1.74
CA LEU A 478 4.78 40.53 3.20
C LEU A 478 5.09 39.11 3.66
N MET A 479 5.08 38.16 2.71
CA MET A 479 5.43 36.75 3.02
C MET A 479 6.90 36.63 3.41
N ASN A 480 7.19 35.79 4.40
CA ASN A 480 8.54 35.34 4.70
C ASN A 480 8.93 34.20 3.73
N ILE A 481 9.51 34.57 2.59
CA ILE A 481 9.84 33.65 1.49
C ILE A 481 10.80 32.54 1.92
N ASP A 482 11.70 32.82 2.88
CA ASP A 482 12.66 31.82 3.37
C ASP A 482 11.96 30.66 4.08
N GLN A 483 10.83 30.93 4.76
CA GLN A 483 10.02 29.93 5.45
C GLN A 483 9.06 29.16 4.53
N ILE A 484 8.93 29.56 3.27
CA ILE A 484 8.09 28.85 2.29
C ILE A 484 8.94 27.79 1.59
N SER A 485 8.48 26.54 1.62
CA SER A 485 9.18 25.41 0.99
C SER A 485 9.09 25.50 -0.53
N LYS A 486 7.86 25.67 -1.06
CA LYS A 486 7.59 25.85 -2.50
C LYS A 486 6.39 26.76 -2.73
N ILE A 487 6.44 27.48 -3.85
CA ILE A 487 5.35 28.30 -4.36
C ILE A 487 4.90 27.70 -5.69
N ILE A 488 3.68 27.22 -5.75
CA ILE A 488 3.05 26.75 -6.98
C ILE A 488 2.53 27.96 -7.76
N VAL A 489 2.93 28.08 -8.99
CA VAL A 489 2.42 29.06 -9.95
C VAL A 489 1.69 28.35 -11.08
N ILE A 490 0.58 28.92 -11.54
CA ILE A 490 -0.35 28.23 -12.45
C ILE A 490 -0.02 28.40 -13.95
N THR A 491 1.00 29.18 -14.28
CA THR A 491 1.53 29.31 -15.66
C THR A 491 3.02 29.63 -15.66
N PRO A 492 3.76 29.25 -16.72
CA PRO A 492 5.15 29.64 -16.89
C PRO A 492 5.33 31.16 -16.94
N TYR A 493 4.41 31.89 -17.57
CA TYR A 493 4.42 33.34 -17.61
C TYR A 493 4.39 33.96 -16.20
N MET A 494 3.54 33.42 -15.31
CA MET A 494 3.43 33.95 -13.94
C MET A 494 4.67 33.67 -13.12
N LEU A 495 5.40 32.59 -13.36
CA LEU A 495 6.68 32.32 -12.70
C LEU A 495 7.65 33.48 -12.92
N GLU A 496 7.82 33.90 -14.16
CA GLU A 496 8.70 35.01 -14.52
C GLU A 496 8.19 36.36 -14.00
N GLU A 497 6.87 36.59 -14.06
CA GLU A 497 6.28 37.83 -13.53
C GLU A 497 6.44 37.95 -12.00
N PHE A 498 6.19 36.88 -11.24
CA PHE A 498 6.36 36.93 -9.78
C PHE A 498 7.83 37.03 -9.38
N HIS A 499 8.74 36.40 -10.12
CA HIS A 499 10.17 36.65 -9.95
C HIS A 499 10.50 38.12 -10.18
N ARG A 500 10.02 38.72 -11.28
CA ARG A 500 10.30 40.11 -11.66
C ARG A 500 9.68 41.12 -10.68
N ILE A 501 8.44 40.91 -10.22
CA ILE A 501 7.69 41.90 -9.42
C ILE A 501 8.05 41.81 -7.93
N PHE A 502 8.23 40.60 -7.42
CA PHE A 502 8.37 40.34 -5.99
C PHE A 502 9.77 39.84 -5.59
N GLY A 503 10.65 39.54 -6.55
CA GLY A 503 11.98 39.02 -6.27
C GLY A 503 11.96 37.56 -5.76
N ILE A 504 10.85 36.83 -5.92
CA ILE A 504 10.75 35.44 -5.48
C ILE A 504 11.77 34.59 -6.26
N PRO A 505 12.68 33.86 -5.57
CA PRO A 505 13.67 33.05 -6.25
C PRO A 505 13.04 31.95 -7.10
N ARG A 506 13.52 31.74 -8.34
CA ARG A 506 12.96 30.72 -9.24
C ARG A 506 12.98 29.32 -8.66
N HIS A 507 14.01 28.95 -7.89
CA HIS A 507 14.10 27.62 -7.27
C HIS A 507 13.03 27.39 -6.18
N LYS A 508 12.41 28.43 -5.65
CA LYS A 508 11.26 28.35 -4.73
C LYS A 508 9.94 28.14 -5.48
N MET A 509 9.89 28.45 -6.75
CA MET A 509 8.66 28.35 -7.55
C MET A 509 8.64 27.06 -8.39
N VAL A 510 7.48 26.50 -8.53
CA VAL A 510 7.18 25.35 -9.39
C VAL A 510 5.93 25.64 -10.19
N TYR A 511 5.99 25.37 -11.48
CA TYR A 511 4.82 25.48 -12.35
C TYR A 511 3.99 24.20 -12.26
N ILE A 512 2.72 24.33 -11.88
CA ILE A 512 1.71 23.28 -11.91
C ILE A 512 0.40 23.89 -12.40
N ASP A 513 -0.17 23.34 -13.46
CA ASP A 513 -1.42 23.83 -14.06
C ASP A 513 -2.60 23.83 -13.07
N ASN A 514 -3.60 24.67 -13.32
CA ASN A 514 -4.91 24.54 -12.67
C ASN A 514 -5.55 23.22 -13.11
N LEU A 515 -6.29 22.60 -12.17
CA LEU A 515 -6.89 21.29 -12.40
C LEU A 515 -8.38 21.41 -12.71
N LEU A 516 -8.85 20.49 -13.53
CA LEU A 516 -10.27 20.28 -13.84
C LEU A 516 -10.61 18.80 -13.91
N ASP A 517 -11.86 18.46 -13.80
CA ASP A 517 -12.39 17.12 -14.05
C ASP A 517 -12.69 16.98 -15.56
N ALA A 518 -11.68 16.59 -16.34
CA ALA A 518 -11.82 16.48 -17.80
C ALA A 518 -12.92 15.47 -18.20
N ASP A 519 -13.07 14.39 -17.44
CA ASP A 519 -14.07 13.36 -17.72
C ASP A 519 -15.51 13.91 -17.53
N LYS A 520 -15.74 14.85 -16.60
CA LYS A 520 -17.03 15.53 -16.41
C LYS A 520 -17.49 16.33 -17.64
N PHE A 521 -16.55 16.89 -18.40
CA PHE A 521 -16.82 17.69 -19.58
C PHE A 521 -16.84 16.88 -20.89
N ASP A 522 -16.48 15.62 -20.87
CA ASP A 522 -16.46 14.72 -22.03
C ASP A 522 -17.86 14.19 -22.37
N LEU A 523 -18.77 15.12 -22.62
CA LEU A 523 -20.12 14.82 -23.05
C LEU A 523 -20.26 14.87 -24.58
N PRO A 524 -21.21 14.09 -25.17
CA PRO A 524 -21.51 14.20 -26.60
C PRO A 524 -21.95 15.63 -26.97
N LYS A 525 -21.38 16.19 -28.02
CA LYS A 525 -21.77 17.49 -28.52
C LYS A 525 -23.18 17.47 -29.11
N LYS A 526 -24.00 18.47 -28.77
CA LYS A 526 -25.36 18.62 -29.30
C LYS A 526 -25.35 19.18 -30.75
N ALA A 527 -26.39 18.89 -31.49
CA ALA A 527 -26.60 19.41 -32.86
C ALA A 527 -26.71 20.94 -32.83
N GLY A 528 -26.24 21.61 -33.87
CA GLY A 528 -26.25 23.07 -34.00
C GLY A 528 -25.08 23.75 -33.27
N LYS A 529 -24.13 22.99 -32.67
CA LYS A 529 -22.93 23.52 -32.03
C LYS A 529 -22.09 24.40 -32.94
N GLU A 530 -22.07 24.10 -34.25
CA GLU A 530 -21.32 24.83 -35.26
C GLU A 530 -21.74 26.28 -35.44
N PHE A 531 -22.92 26.66 -34.91
CA PHE A 531 -23.45 28.04 -34.92
C PHE A 531 -23.50 28.66 -33.50
N ARG A 532 -23.01 27.94 -32.46
CA ARG A 532 -23.08 28.44 -31.08
C ARG A 532 -21.74 28.92 -30.56
N LEU A 533 -21.68 30.24 -30.35
CA LEU A 533 -20.60 30.89 -29.61
C LEU A 533 -20.99 30.94 -28.13
N GLY A 534 -20.05 30.62 -27.25
CA GLY A 534 -20.25 30.66 -25.79
C GLY A 534 -19.24 31.57 -25.12
N ILE A 535 -19.65 32.29 -24.08
CA ILE A 535 -18.77 32.96 -23.12
C ILE A 535 -19.17 32.60 -21.73
N CYS A 536 -18.20 32.11 -20.92
CA CYS A 536 -18.43 31.66 -19.55
C CYS A 536 -17.77 32.65 -18.59
N GLY A 537 -18.62 33.37 -17.83
CA GLY A 537 -18.17 34.42 -16.92
C GLY A 537 -17.83 35.73 -17.65
N ILE A 538 -18.66 36.75 -17.47
CA ILE A 538 -18.47 38.05 -18.11
C ILE A 538 -18.02 39.16 -17.15
N LEU A 539 -17.79 38.83 -15.87
CA LEU A 539 -17.47 39.79 -14.81
C LEU A 539 -16.00 39.69 -14.39
N PRO A 540 -15.34 40.81 -14.11
CA PRO A 540 -15.68 42.23 -14.39
C PRO A 540 -15.45 42.62 -15.85
N ALA A 541 -15.58 43.91 -16.21
CA ALA A 541 -15.48 44.47 -17.59
C ALA A 541 -14.24 44.01 -18.37
N ARG A 542 -13.10 43.73 -17.70
CA ARG A 542 -11.90 43.16 -18.33
C ARG A 542 -12.12 41.83 -19.05
N LYS A 543 -13.24 41.14 -18.78
CA LYS A 543 -13.66 39.93 -19.51
C LYS A 543 -14.13 40.22 -20.93
N ARG A 544 -14.35 41.51 -21.26
CA ARG A 544 -14.59 42.03 -22.58
C ARG A 544 -15.75 41.35 -23.32
N VAL A 545 -16.91 41.29 -22.66
CA VAL A 545 -18.15 40.79 -23.30
C VAL A 545 -18.55 41.59 -24.53
N ASP A 546 -18.18 42.89 -24.61
CA ASP A 546 -18.33 43.74 -25.79
C ASP A 546 -17.66 43.13 -27.03
N LEU A 547 -16.43 42.62 -26.92
CA LEU A 547 -15.72 41.95 -28.01
C LEU A 547 -16.38 40.63 -28.43
N ALA A 548 -16.97 39.90 -27.46
CA ALA A 548 -17.74 38.70 -27.79
C ALA A 548 -18.99 39.04 -28.58
N VAL A 549 -19.68 40.14 -28.27
CA VAL A 549 -20.83 40.67 -29.02
C VAL A 549 -20.39 41.15 -30.41
N ASP A 550 -19.25 41.82 -30.54
CA ASP A 550 -18.69 42.27 -31.82
C ASP A 550 -18.42 41.08 -32.76
N LEU A 551 -17.77 40.04 -32.28
CA LEU A 551 -17.52 38.83 -33.05
C LEU A 551 -18.82 38.16 -33.49
N PHE A 552 -19.74 37.99 -32.54
CA PHE A 552 -21.06 37.40 -32.79
C PHE A 552 -21.83 38.20 -33.86
N GLU A 553 -21.91 39.53 -33.74
CA GLU A 553 -22.61 40.37 -34.69
C GLU A 553 -22.05 40.24 -36.11
N ARG A 554 -20.72 40.19 -36.27
CA ARG A 554 -20.07 39.99 -37.58
C ARG A 554 -20.44 38.66 -38.21
N LEU A 555 -20.43 37.60 -37.42
CA LEU A 555 -20.81 36.23 -37.84
C LEU A 555 -22.30 36.16 -38.19
N TRP A 556 -23.16 36.73 -37.37
CA TRP A 556 -24.60 36.73 -37.59
C TRP A 556 -25.01 37.50 -38.86
N LYS A 557 -24.31 38.59 -39.21
CA LYS A 557 -24.50 39.30 -40.48
C LYS A 557 -24.15 38.44 -41.69
N THR A 558 -23.29 37.43 -41.53
CA THR A 558 -22.93 36.51 -42.62
C THR A 558 -23.89 35.31 -42.66
N ASP A 559 -24.31 34.83 -41.49
CA ASP A 559 -25.23 33.72 -41.36
C ASP A 559 -26.04 33.89 -40.08
N SER A 560 -27.35 34.14 -40.20
CA SER A 560 -28.26 34.41 -39.09
C SER A 560 -28.50 33.22 -38.16
N ARG A 561 -27.97 32.04 -38.45
CA ARG A 561 -28.03 30.86 -37.55
C ARG A 561 -27.08 30.99 -36.38
N TYR A 562 -26.07 31.87 -36.42
CA TYR A 562 -25.18 32.05 -35.29
C TYR A 562 -25.94 32.57 -34.05
N GLN A 563 -25.57 32.04 -32.89
CA GLN A 563 -26.08 32.40 -31.57
C GLN A 563 -24.92 32.70 -30.63
N LEU A 564 -25.10 33.67 -29.72
CA LEU A 564 -24.20 33.91 -28.61
C LEU A 564 -24.88 33.50 -27.31
N THR A 565 -24.33 32.51 -26.61
CA THR A 565 -24.83 32.11 -25.30
C THR A 565 -23.87 32.57 -24.19
N ILE A 566 -24.40 33.24 -23.17
CA ILE A 566 -23.65 33.85 -22.07
C ILE A 566 -23.99 33.12 -20.79
N LYS A 567 -23.05 32.34 -20.26
CA LYS A 567 -23.19 31.59 -18.98
C LYS A 567 -22.52 32.37 -17.86
N SER A 568 -23.27 33.15 -17.07
CA SER A 568 -22.69 34.03 -16.05
C SER A 568 -23.70 34.44 -14.97
N LYS A 569 -23.20 34.99 -13.85
CA LYS A 569 -24.03 35.87 -13.01
C LYS A 569 -24.34 37.14 -13.80
N HIS A 570 -25.55 37.63 -13.66
CA HIS A 570 -25.90 38.88 -14.29
C HIS A 570 -25.22 40.05 -13.54
N PRO A 571 -24.67 41.06 -14.23
CA PRO A 571 -24.00 42.20 -13.58
C PRO A 571 -24.85 42.89 -12.51
N LYS A 572 -26.16 43.04 -12.74
CA LYS A 572 -27.12 43.67 -11.80
C LYS A 572 -27.22 42.95 -10.45
N ASP A 573 -26.90 41.65 -10.42
CA ASP A 573 -26.94 40.82 -9.20
C ASP A 573 -25.68 40.95 -8.36
N VAL A 574 -24.67 41.72 -8.78
CA VAL A 574 -23.36 41.84 -8.15
C VAL A 574 -23.15 43.25 -7.60
N ALA A 575 -23.53 43.46 -6.33
CA ALA A 575 -23.60 44.77 -5.68
C ALA A 575 -22.26 45.54 -5.74
N TRP A 576 -21.11 44.89 -5.48
CA TRP A 576 -19.82 45.57 -5.50
C TRP A 576 -19.41 46.07 -6.89
N LEU A 577 -19.91 45.40 -7.93
CA LEU A 577 -19.63 45.75 -9.34
C LEU A 577 -20.50 46.95 -9.71
N MET A 578 -21.80 46.91 -9.38
CA MET A 578 -22.74 47.98 -9.66
C MET A 578 -22.44 49.25 -8.88
N ALA A 579 -21.71 49.18 -7.75
CA ALA A 579 -21.22 50.34 -7.01
C ALA A 579 -20.08 51.10 -7.72
N ARG A 580 -19.51 50.55 -8.77
CA ARG A 580 -18.41 51.17 -9.58
C ARG A 580 -19.00 51.78 -10.86
N ASP A 581 -18.95 53.07 -11.01
CA ASP A 581 -19.57 53.77 -12.15
C ASP A 581 -19.09 53.22 -13.49
N LYS A 582 -17.77 53.04 -13.67
CA LYS A 582 -17.19 52.54 -14.93
C LYS A 582 -17.67 51.13 -15.28
N GLU A 583 -17.83 50.24 -14.29
CA GLU A 583 -18.33 48.88 -14.53
C GLU A 583 -19.84 48.93 -14.88
N ARG A 584 -20.60 49.75 -14.16
CA ARG A 584 -22.04 49.91 -14.38
C ARG A 584 -22.32 50.47 -15.77
N GLU A 585 -21.61 51.54 -16.17
CA GLU A 585 -21.74 52.18 -17.49
C GLU A 585 -21.39 51.18 -18.60
N TYR A 586 -20.27 50.48 -18.47
CA TYR A 586 -19.82 49.48 -19.46
C TYR A 586 -20.90 48.40 -19.70
N TYR A 587 -21.44 47.82 -18.68
CA TYR A 587 -22.49 46.80 -18.83
C TYR A 587 -23.80 47.37 -19.35
N GLN A 588 -24.15 48.56 -18.93
CA GLN A 588 -25.35 49.24 -19.45
C GLN A 588 -25.24 49.42 -20.95
N GLU A 589 -24.14 49.97 -21.46
CA GLU A 589 -23.87 50.14 -22.91
C GLU A 589 -23.97 48.83 -23.68
N VAL A 590 -23.35 47.77 -23.16
CA VAL A 590 -23.37 46.46 -23.84
C VAL A 590 -24.75 45.85 -23.89
N PHE A 591 -25.51 45.89 -22.79
CA PHE A 591 -26.85 45.29 -22.75
C PHE A 591 -27.87 46.14 -23.51
N ASP A 592 -27.78 47.50 -23.50
CA ASP A 592 -28.60 48.37 -24.30
C ASP A 592 -28.37 48.13 -25.80
N ARG A 593 -27.14 47.95 -26.22
CA ARG A 593 -26.79 47.56 -27.61
C ARG A 593 -27.43 46.22 -28.01
N ILE A 594 -27.37 45.20 -27.13
CA ILE A 594 -28.00 43.88 -27.39
C ILE A 594 -29.52 44.06 -27.55
N GLU A 595 -30.14 44.79 -26.67
CA GLU A 595 -31.62 44.98 -26.67
C GLU A 595 -32.14 45.73 -27.89
N GLN A 596 -31.34 46.67 -28.44
CA GLN A 596 -31.70 47.46 -29.60
C GLN A 596 -31.37 46.79 -30.95
N ALA A 597 -30.62 45.67 -30.91
CA ALA A 597 -30.12 45.02 -32.11
C ALA A 597 -31.17 44.13 -32.79
N PRO A 598 -31.15 43.98 -34.13
CA PRO A 598 -32.05 43.06 -34.85
C PRO A 598 -31.78 41.57 -34.52
N TRP A 599 -30.63 41.26 -33.93
CA TRP A 599 -30.21 39.94 -33.57
C TRP A 599 -30.38 39.64 -32.04
N LYS A 600 -31.10 40.45 -31.30
CA LYS A 600 -31.24 40.28 -29.84
C LYS A 600 -31.73 38.89 -29.42
N GLU A 601 -32.62 38.29 -30.20
CA GLU A 601 -33.18 36.96 -29.91
C GLU A 601 -32.16 35.84 -30.12
N SER A 602 -31.03 36.15 -30.79
CA SER A 602 -29.92 35.20 -30.95
C SER A 602 -28.83 35.32 -29.89
N VAL A 603 -29.00 36.21 -28.90
CA VAL A 603 -28.18 36.32 -27.70
C VAL A 603 -28.96 35.72 -26.50
N ILE A 604 -28.47 34.64 -25.97
CA ILE A 604 -29.10 33.85 -24.91
C ILE A 604 -28.29 34.02 -23.61
N PHE A 605 -28.93 34.57 -22.58
CA PHE A 605 -28.33 34.70 -21.26
C PHE A 605 -28.77 33.53 -20.37
N GLU A 606 -27.80 32.72 -19.89
CA GLU A 606 -28.05 31.62 -19.00
C GLU A 606 -27.42 31.89 -17.62
N PRO A 607 -28.10 31.66 -16.51
CA PRO A 607 -27.55 31.94 -15.19
C PRO A 607 -26.40 31.03 -14.85
N HIS A 608 -25.49 31.50 -14.00
CA HIS A 608 -24.41 30.69 -13.45
C HIS A 608 -24.99 29.51 -12.64
N GLY A 609 -24.44 28.30 -12.84
CA GLY A 609 -24.87 27.08 -12.16
C GLY A 609 -23.81 25.98 -12.21
N ASP A 610 -24.12 24.83 -11.63
CA ASP A 610 -23.26 23.64 -11.62
C ASP A 610 -23.35 22.81 -12.91
N ASP A 611 -24.20 23.25 -13.86
CA ASP A 611 -24.51 22.64 -15.14
C ASP A 611 -23.60 23.11 -16.29
N VAL A 612 -22.45 23.69 -15.99
CA VAL A 612 -21.49 24.22 -16.98
C VAL A 612 -21.05 23.14 -17.96
N ASN A 613 -20.89 21.90 -17.54
CA ASN A 613 -20.52 20.79 -18.42
C ASN A 613 -21.63 20.46 -19.44
N GLU A 614 -22.90 20.51 -19.04
CA GLU A 614 -24.04 20.30 -19.95
C GLU A 614 -24.15 21.49 -20.92
N TRP A 615 -23.99 22.71 -20.43
CA TRP A 615 -23.95 23.90 -21.25
C TRP A 615 -22.81 23.84 -22.28
N MET A 616 -21.58 23.46 -21.86
CA MET A 616 -20.45 23.30 -22.76
C MET A 616 -20.71 22.25 -23.87
N SER A 617 -21.56 21.25 -23.63
CA SER A 617 -21.92 20.29 -24.68
C SER A 617 -22.69 20.93 -25.83
N THR A 618 -23.34 22.08 -25.61
CA THR A 618 -24.06 22.84 -26.63
C THR A 618 -23.19 23.82 -27.39
N VAL A 619 -22.07 24.26 -26.81
CA VAL A 619 -21.17 25.29 -27.33
C VAL A 619 -20.17 24.70 -28.30
N GLY A 620 -20.08 25.26 -29.50
CA GLY A 620 -19.05 24.91 -30.49
C GLY A 620 -17.78 25.73 -30.33
N TYR A 621 -17.91 27.02 -30.13
CA TYR A 621 -16.79 27.94 -29.98
C TYR A 621 -16.86 28.66 -28.66
N LEU A 622 -15.82 28.48 -27.81
CA LEU A 622 -15.73 29.23 -26.55
C LEU A 622 -14.88 30.49 -26.75
N LEU A 623 -15.46 31.62 -26.39
CA LEU A 623 -14.80 32.91 -26.47
C LEU A 623 -14.08 33.27 -25.17
N SER A 624 -12.81 33.64 -25.29
CA SER A 624 -11.98 34.18 -24.20
C SER A 624 -11.40 35.53 -24.62
N PRO A 625 -12.24 36.60 -24.71
CA PRO A 625 -11.82 37.90 -25.22
C PRO A 625 -11.14 38.77 -24.16
N SER A 626 -10.89 38.29 -22.99
CA SER A 626 -10.35 39.01 -21.82
C SER A 626 -9.11 39.84 -22.16
N ASP A 627 -8.96 40.98 -21.50
CA ASP A 627 -7.74 41.80 -21.60
C ASP A 627 -6.52 41.07 -21.01
N TYR A 628 -6.72 40.32 -19.94
CA TYR A 628 -5.70 39.48 -19.32
C TYR A 628 -6.34 38.38 -18.49
N GLU A 629 -5.64 37.25 -18.34
CA GLU A 629 -5.99 36.11 -17.54
C GLU A 629 -4.73 35.50 -16.88
N GLY A 630 -4.95 34.69 -15.84
CA GLY A 630 -3.89 33.83 -15.28
C GLY A 630 -3.84 32.51 -16.06
N SER A 631 -4.93 31.74 -15.91
CA SER A 631 -5.23 30.53 -16.66
C SER A 631 -6.75 30.46 -16.74
N HIS A 632 -7.30 30.67 -17.92
CA HIS A 632 -8.76 30.77 -18.10
C HIS A 632 -9.39 29.38 -18.08
N VAL A 633 -9.80 28.91 -16.90
CA VAL A 633 -10.30 27.53 -16.65
C VAL A 633 -11.40 27.13 -17.63
N SER A 634 -12.33 28.07 -17.97
CA SER A 634 -13.40 27.77 -18.94
C SER A 634 -12.89 27.43 -20.34
N VAL A 635 -11.69 27.88 -20.75
CA VAL A 635 -11.05 27.44 -21.99
C VAL A 635 -10.63 25.96 -21.90
N SER A 636 -10.05 25.57 -20.78
CA SER A 636 -9.66 24.17 -20.55
C SER A 636 -10.89 23.25 -20.47
N GLU A 637 -11.97 23.71 -19.84
CA GLU A 637 -13.28 23.03 -19.78
C GLU A 637 -13.88 22.86 -21.19
N ALA A 638 -13.84 23.93 -22.00
CA ALA A 638 -14.32 23.89 -23.37
C ALA A 638 -13.53 22.91 -24.24
N MET A 639 -12.20 22.92 -24.14
CA MET A 639 -11.34 21.94 -24.84
C MET A 639 -11.67 20.53 -24.41
N SER A 640 -11.90 20.28 -23.11
CA SER A 640 -12.32 18.97 -22.59
C SER A 640 -13.67 18.51 -23.14
N SER A 641 -14.57 19.45 -23.47
CA SER A 641 -15.84 19.13 -24.13
C SER A 641 -15.73 19.02 -25.65
N GLY A 642 -14.55 19.30 -26.24
CA GLY A 642 -14.30 19.31 -27.68
C GLY A 642 -14.65 20.62 -28.38
N SER A 643 -15.00 21.72 -27.69
CA SER A 643 -15.23 23.04 -28.26
C SER A 643 -13.92 23.64 -28.82
N VAL A 644 -14.03 24.52 -29.81
CA VAL A 644 -12.93 25.32 -30.34
C VAL A 644 -12.78 26.58 -29.49
N PRO A 645 -11.66 26.78 -28.77
CA PRO A 645 -11.46 28.03 -28.07
C PRO A 645 -11.02 29.14 -29.03
N ILE A 646 -11.55 30.35 -28.82
CA ILE A 646 -11.14 31.58 -29.47
C ILE A 646 -10.55 32.49 -28.40
N ILE A 647 -9.24 32.52 -28.32
CA ILE A 647 -8.53 33.16 -27.21
C ILE A 647 -7.90 34.46 -27.74
N ARG A 648 -8.26 35.59 -27.17
CA ARG A 648 -7.56 36.84 -27.47
C ARG A 648 -6.11 36.75 -27.01
N ASP A 649 -5.18 37.33 -27.73
CA ASP A 649 -3.74 37.34 -27.41
C ASP A 649 -3.48 38.19 -26.16
N TRP A 650 -3.86 37.65 -24.98
CA TRP A 650 -3.46 38.21 -23.70
C TRP A 650 -2.09 37.65 -23.28
N LYS A 651 -1.33 38.47 -22.57
CA LYS A 651 0.06 38.20 -22.22
C LYS A 651 0.23 36.88 -21.44
N GLY A 652 0.90 35.90 -22.03
CA GLY A 652 1.12 34.55 -21.47
C GLY A 652 0.13 33.49 -21.95
N ALA A 653 -0.84 33.82 -22.80
CA ALA A 653 -1.77 32.85 -23.40
C ALA A 653 -1.04 31.71 -24.11
N ASP A 654 0.02 32.03 -24.84
CA ASP A 654 0.90 31.13 -25.57
C ASP A 654 1.69 30.17 -24.69
N THR A 655 1.85 30.46 -23.41
CA THR A 655 2.47 29.57 -22.45
C THR A 655 1.52 28.47 -21.91
N VAL A 656 0.23 28.64 -22.14
CA VAL A 656 -0.83 27.74 -21.63
C VAL A 656 -1.51 26.98 -22.76
N TYR A 657 -1.86 27.67 -23.84
CA TYR A 657 -2.70 27.14 -24.93
C TYR A 657 -1.97 27.11 -26.29
N PRO A 658 -2.34 26.19 -27.19
CA PRO A 658 -1.76 26.15 -28.53
C PRO A 658 -2.01 27.42 -29.31
N GLU A 659 -0.98 27.92 -30.00
CA GLU A 659 -1.01 29.18 -30.73
C GLU A 659 -2.15 29.24 -31.77
N LYS A 660 -2.53 28.13 -32.40
CA LYS A 660 -3.62 28.05 -33.39
C LYS A 660 -4.99 28.51 -32.88
N TYR A 661 -5.17 28.64 -31.54
CA TYR A 661 -6.41 29.12 -30.90
C TYR A 661 -6.28 30.58 -30.41
N ILE A 662 -5.09 31.17 -30.50
CA ILE A 662 -4.82 32.56 -30.06
C ILE A 662 -4.99 33.50 -31.26
N VAL A 663 -5.87 34.48 -31.07
CA VAL A 663 -6.22 35.44 -32.13
C VAL A 663 -5.81 36.86 -31.72
N LYS A 664 -5.18 37.59 -32.64
CA LYS A 664 -4.71 38.97 -32.42
C LYS A 664 -5.70 40.01 -32.92
N THR A 665 -6.51 39.63 -33.90
CA THR A 665 -7.45 40.52 -34.56
C THR A 665 -8.86 39.91 -34.60
N MET A 666 -9.87 40.76 -34.77
CA MET A 666 -11.24 40.32 -34.97
C MET A 666 -11.41 39.52 -36.27
N ASP A 667 -10.68 39.86 -37.31
CA ASP A 667 -10.73 39.11 -38.56
C ASP A 667 -10.13 37.70 -38.46
N GLU A 668 -9.07 37.54 -37.68
CA GLU A 668 -8.56 36.22 -37.30
C GLU A 668 -9.58 35.41 -36.50
N ALA A 669 -10.30 36.04 -35.56
CA ALA A 669 -11.36 35.40 -34.80
C ALA A 669 -12.48 34.90 -35.72
N VAL A 670 -12.98 35.75 -36.65
CA VAL A 670 -13.98 35.37 -37.66
C VAL A 670 -13.47 34.21 -38.52
N LYS A 671 -12.23 34.32 -39.02
CA LYS A 671 -11.61 33.26 -39.81
C LYS A 671 -11.52 31.92 -39.04
N THR A 672 -11.13 31.98 -37.78
CA THR A 672 -11.04 30.78 -36.93
C THR A 672 -12.40 30.12 -36.79
N VAL A 673 -13.49 30.87 -36.54
CA VAL A 673 -14.85 30.32 -36.47
C VAL A 673 -15.31 29.72 -37.79
N THR A 674 -15.04 30.38 -38.89
CA THR A 674 -15.54 29.99 -40.24
C THR A 674 -14.73 28.87 -40.89
N GLN A 675 -13.49 28.66 -40.49
CA GLN A 675 -12.58 27.69 -41.10
C GLN A 675 -12.28 26.44 -40.23
N ASN A 676 -12.56 26.49 -38.93
CA ASN A 676 -12.36 25.33 -38.09
C ASN A 676 -13.57 24.40 -38.10
N GLY A 677 -13.31 23.12 -38.35
CA GLY A 677 -14.31 22.06 -38.37
C GLY A 677 -14.48 21.38 -37.00
N PHE A 678 -15.55 20.61 -36.93
CA PHE A 678 -15.86 19.72 -35.82
C PHE A 678 -15.72 18.25 -36.21
N SER A 679 -14.65 17.92 -36.97
CA SER A 679 -14.36 16.52 -37.23
C SER A 679 -14.12 15.79 -35.88
N GLU A 680 -14.47 14.53 -35.82
CA GLU A 680 -14.24 13.70 -34.61
C GLU A 680 -12.77 13.71 -34.19
N ARG A 681 -11.87 13.71 -35.18
CA ARG A 681 -10.43 13.78 -34.94
C ARG A 681 -10.03 15.10 -34.25
N GLU A 682 -10.49 16.24 -34.73
CA GLU A 682 -10.14 17.55 -34.14
C GLU A 682 -10.73 17.73 -32.75
N MET A 683 -11.96 17.23 -32.52
CA MET A 683 -12.55 17.22 -31.19
C MET A 683 -11.76 16.33 -30.26
N ALA A 684 -11.35 15.12 -30.69
CA ALA A 684 -10.54 14.21 -29.90
C ALA A 684 -9.15 14.82 -29.56
N GLU A 685 -8.51 15.50 -30.51
CA GLU A 685 -7.23 16.20 -30.27
C GLU A 685 -7.36 17.29 -29.20
N ARG A 686 -8.44 18.07 -29.19
CA ARG A 686 -8.70 19.08 -28.13
C ARG A 686 -8.93 18.46 -26.77
N LYS A 687 -9.79 17.43 -26.71
CA LYS A 687 -10.07 16.68 -25.47
C LYS A 687 -8.79 16.05 -24.90
N GLN A 688 -7.99 15.43 -25.77
CA GLN A 688 -6.73 14.79 -25.37
C GLN A 688 -5.71 15.82 -24.85
N PHE A 689 -5.61 16.98 -25.50
CA PHE A 689 -4.74 18.07 -25.02
C PHE A 689 -5.16 18.50 -23.60
N ALA A 690 -6.45 18.76 -23.39
CA ALA A 690 -6.95 19.19 -22.08
C ALA A 690 -6.75 18.11 -21.02
N LYS A 691 -7.03 16.85 -21.35
CA LYS A 691 -6.84 15.70 -20.44
C LYS A 691 -5.37 15.52 -20.07
N ASN A 692 -4.46 15.61 -21.03
CA ASN A 692 -3.03 15.46 -20.75
C ASN A 692 -2.47 16.61 -19.90
N LYS A 693 -3.04 17.83 -20.05
CA LYS A 693 -2.48 19.02 -19.39
C LYS A 693 -3.18 19.39 -18.09
N PHE A 694 -4.50 19.29 -18.01
CA PHE A 694 -5.29 19.88 -16.90
C PHE A 694 -6.06 18.85 -16.06
N ASP A 695 -6.01 17.53 -16.41
CA ASP A 695 -6.82 16.55 -15.72
C ASP A 695 -6.43 16.42 -14.24
N ARG A 696 -7.45 16.37 -13.37
CA ARG A 696 -7.28 16.29 -11.92
C ARG A 696 -6.42 15.11 -11.48
N LYS A 697 -6.49 13.95 -12.14
CA LYS A 697 -5.72 12.75 -11.77
C LYS A 697 -4.21 12.98 -11.96
N ARG A 698 -3.81 13.74 -12.99
CA ARG A 698 -2.41 14.14 -13.21
C ARG A 698 -1.97 15.16 -12.17
N ILE A 699 -2.71 16.27 -12.07
CA ILE A 699 -2.34 17.42 -11.24
C ILE A 699 -2.32 17.07 -9.75
N THR A 700 -3.30 16.30 -9.24
CA THR A 700 -3.32 15.89 -7.83
C THR A 700 -2.14 14.98 -7.50
N ARG A 701 -1.72 14.09 -8.41
CA ARG A 701 -0.52 13.28 -8.27
C ARG A 701 0.75 14.13 -8.23
N GLU A 702 0.85 15.11 -9.10
CA GLU A 702 1.99 16.03 -9.18
C GLU A 702 2.15 16.84 -7.88
N VAL A 703 1.04 17.37 -7.35
CA VAL A 703 1.05 18.06 -6.04
C VAL A 703 1.39 17.08 -4.89
N ALA A 704 0.91 15.84 -4.93
CA ALA A 704 1.25 14.85 -3.91
C ALA A 704 2.73 14.46 -3.92
N VAL A 705 3.35 14.42 -5.12
CA VAL A 705 4.80 14.23 -5.25
C VAL A 705 5.54 15.41 -4.65
N LEU A 706 5.16 16.65 -5.01
CA LEU A 706 5.76 17.87 -4.46
C LEU A 706 5.70 17.91 -2.92
N VAL A 707 4.56 17.56 -2.33
CA VAL A 707 4.40 17.48 -0.87
C VAL A 707 5.41 16.51 -0.25
N ARG A 708 5.61 15.34 -0.86
CA ARG A 708 6.57 14.34 -0.37
C ARG A 708 8.02 14.78 -0.54
N GLU A 709 8.35 15.42 -1.67
CA GLU A 709 9.69 15.97 -1.92
C GLU A 709 10.05 17.04 -0.89
N CYS A 710 9.13 17.95 -0.55
CA CYS A 710 9.36 18.95 0.51
C CYS A 710 9.69 18.26 1.85
N LEU A 711 8.92 17.27 2.26
CA LEU A 711 9.13 16.52 3.50
C LEU A 711 10.42 15.70 3.54
N THR A 712 10.94 15.26 2.40
CA THR A 712 12.20 14.50 2.33
C THR A 712 13.43 15.39 2.27
N ALA A 713 13.34 16.58 1.70
CA ALA A 713 14.43 17.55 1.63
C ALA A 713 14.75 18.18 3.00
N ALA A 714 13.81 18.12 3.96
CA ALA A 714 13.96 18.63 5.32
C ALA A 714 14.62 17.64 6.31
N LYS A 715 14.82 16.38 5.89
CA LYS A 715 15.54 15.33 6.66
C LYS A 715 16.98 15.23 6.23
#